data_62219fe46322ddcbeb0694afee16da68
#
_entry.id   62219fe46322ddcbeb0694afee16da68
#
_cell.length_a   1.000
_cell.length_b   1.000
_cell.length_c   1.000
_cell.angle_alpha   90.00
_cell.angle_beta   90.00
_cell.angle_gamma   90.00
#
_symmetry.space_group_name_H-M   'P 1'
#
loop_
_entity.id
_entity.type
_entity.pdbx_description
1 polymer ?
#
loop_
_entity_poly.entity_id
_entity_poly.type
_entity_poly.pdbx_seq_one_letter_code
_entity_poly.pdbx_strand_id
1 'polypeptide(L)'
;RLFNFARRNLDWNLSQRPASPSQLKQNYSSSIPISNEMATPVNTTDRLKHLRELMASAKYNINAYVVPSEDAHQSEYVAACDERRAFISGFNGSAGCAIVTMDKAAMFTDGRYFLQARQQMDDNWTLMKRGIPGVPSPQDYLAEHLPEGTRVGIDPTLMTATEANELKEKLQARGNGDLVAIEDNLVDIVWGKDRPERPKNTVFIHDIKYAGESHDSKVARVREFIEKENASGLVVSALDEIAWLFNLRGTDIDFNPVFFAYAVVTRDKVTLYIDEAKLTDAVRSHLSGVVVRPYHEIFGELNTLSSSLVETKSHLLVSSSTSFALVQALGTDNVKMSKSPITHLKAIKNAAELEGMRQCHIRDGAALANYFGWLENELLNKDGNLRLSEVDVADKLEELRREQEHCVGLSFSTISSVGANGAIIHYSPQRGSDALLDITKMYLCDSGGQYLDGTTDVTRTYHFGEPTAWERECFTRVLKGHIALDRAVFPNGTSGFALDPLARMPLWELGLDYRHGTGHGVGSFLNVHEGPQGVSMRKTIIDAGFNAGMTITNEPGYYEDGNFGIRIENTCLVVKADTKFDYTGGSGYLKFEPVTMVPIQKKLISSELFTDVERKWLNDYHQEVWRKVSPRLEKGSLGYEWLKRETSPM
;
A
#
# COMPACT_ATOMS: atom_id res chain seq x y z
N ARG A 1 11.02 35.59 45.61
CA ARG A 1 12.32 34.89 45.85
C ARG A 1 12.40 33.70 44.93
N LEU A 2 12.99 33.88 43.80
CA LEU A 2 14.16 33.27 43.14
C LEU A 2 14.42 31.80 43.49
N PHE A 3 14.36 30.94 42.48
CA PHE A 3 15.30 29.85 42.32
C PHE A 3 15.70 29.73 40.85
N ASN A 4 16.92 30.12 40.56
CA ASN A 4 17.71 29.78 39.38
C ASN A 4 18.14 28.32 39.50
N PHE A 5 17.94 27.54 38.41
CA PHE A 5 18.71 26.33 38.21
C PHE A 5 19.49 26.40 36.89
N ALA A 6 20.77 26.14 37.07
CA ALA A 6 21.82 26.32 36.09
C ALA A 6 21.66 25.47 34.85
N ARG A 7 21.82 26.11 33.67
CA ARG A 7 22.16 25.45 32.41
C ARG A 7 23.53 24.79 32.53
N ARG A 8 23.58 23.49 32.45
CA ARG A 8 24.80 22.78 32.08
C ARG A 8 24.79 22.60 30.57
N ASN A 9 25.68 23.30 29.89
CA ASN A 9 26.05 23.08 28.52
C ASN A 9 26.63 21.68 28.40
N LEU A 10 25.96 20.79 27.68
CA LEU A 10 26.54 19.60 27.09
C LEU A 10 26.67 19.90 25.60
N ASP A 11 27.89 20.24 25.18
CA ASP A 11 28.30 20.27 23.79
C ASP A 11 28.16 18.89 23.18
N TRP A 12 27.06 18.67 22.47
CA TRP A 12 26.88 17.50 21.59
C TRP A 12 27.44 17.88 20.21
N ASN A 13 28.42 17.13 19.78
CA ASN A 13 29.05 17.18 18.47
C ASN A 13 27.96 17.15 17.37
N LEU A 14 27.94 18.17 16.50
CA LEU A 14 26.99 18.39 15.41
C LEU A 14 26.93 17.25 14.35
N SER A 15 27.84 16.27 14.44
CA SER A 15 27.92 15.14 13.51
C SER A 15 27.04 13.93 13.85
N GLN A 16 26.30 13.95 14.97
CA GLN A 16 25.47 12.82 15.44
C GLN A 16 23.97 13.12 15.54
N ARG A 17 23.48 14.18 14.93
CA ARG A 17 22.04 14.42 14.90
C ARG A 17 21.39 13.52 13.84
N PRO A 18 20.31 12.78 14.18
CA PRO A 18 19.47 12.18 13.15
C PRO A 18 18.99 13.28 12.18
N ALA A 19 18.83 12.94 10.90
CA ALA A 19 18.36 13.89 9.89
C ALA A 19 17.17 14.69 10.44
N SER A 20 17.23 16.01 10.33
CA SER A 20 16.16 16.86 10.83
C SER A 20 14.86 16.57 10.08
N PRO A 21 13.68 16.75 10.69
CA PRO A 21 12.41 16.60 9.98
C PRO A 21 12.34 17.37 8.66
N SER A 22 13.08 18.49 8.55
CA SER A 22 13.20 19.28 7.31
C SER A 22 14.04 18.58 6.23
N GLN A 23 15.07 17.83 6.59
CA GLN A 23 15.88 17.05 5.64
C GLN A 23 15.13 15.80 5.15
N LEU A 24 14.37 15.15 6.05
CA LEU A 24 13.47 14.07 5.66
C LEU A 24 12.36 14.57 4.72
N LYS A 25 11.74 15.73 5.03
CA LYS A 25 10.74 16.36 4.15
C LYS A 25 11.26 16.65 2.73
N GLN A 26 12.53 17.01 2.57
CA GLN A 26 13.14 17.25 1.25
C GLN A 26 13.27 15.96 0.40
N ASN A 27 13.55 14.83 1.03
CA ASN A 27 13.73 13.56 0.34
C ASN A 27 12.41 12.92 -0.11
N TYR A 28 11.27 13.27 0.53
CA TYR A 28 9.92 12.85 0.12
C TYR A 28 9.26 13.81 -0.90
N SER A 29 9.92 14.89 -1.25
CA SER A 29 9.45 15.87 -2.23
C SER A 29 10.04 15.53 -3.62
N SER A 30 9.66 14.43 -4.21
CA SER A 30 9.89 14.18 -5.63
C SER A 30 8.72 14.74 -6.43
N SER A 31 8.78 16.03 -6.76
CA SER A 31 8.00 16.56 -7.86
C SER A 31 8.56 15.98 -9.16
N ILE A 32 7.95 14.95 -9.69
CA ILE A 32 8.15 14.53 -11.08
C ILE A 32 7.71 15.73 -11.94
N PRO A 33 8.55 16.25 -12.85
CA PRO A 33 8.11 17.27 -13.80
C PRO A 33 7.10 16.63 -14.76
N ILE A 34 5.82 16.88 -14.52
CA ILE A 34 4.73 16.37 -15.34
C ILE A 34 4.62 17.28 -16.57
N SER A 35 4.80 16.72 -17.77
CA SER A 35 4.56 17.39 -19.04
C SER A 35 3.08 17.74 -19.18
N ASN A 36 2.79 18.99 -19.49
CA ASN A 36 1.45 19.56 -19.71
C ASN A 36 0.82 19.10 -21.05
N GLU A 37 0.58 17.80 -21.22
CA GLU A 37 -0.20 17.33 -22.37
C GLU A 37 -1.38 16.50 -21.86
N MET A 38 -2.59 16.77 -22.35
CA MET A 38 -3.77 15.94 -22.13
C MET A 38 -3.38 14.49 -22.37
N ALA A 39 -3.77 13.60 -21.46
CA ALA A 39 -3.39 12.19 -21.46
C ALA A 39 -3.91 11.47 -22.74
N THR A 40 -3.22 11.70 -23.84
CA THR A 40 -3.35 10.82 -25.01
C THR A 40 -2.62 9.52 -24.70
N PRO A 41 -3.19 8.35 -25.05
CA PRO A 41 -2.49 7.08 -24.89
C PRO A 41 -1.08 7.15 -25.49
N VAL A 42 -0.11 6.65 -24.73
CA VAL A 42 1.27 6.59 -25.23
C VAL A 42 1.32 5.61 -26.40
N ASN A 43 1.84 6.02 -27.56
CA ASN A 43 2.04 5.10 -28.68
C ASN A 43 3.15 4.10 -28.36
N THR A 44 2.78 2.84 -28.20
CA THR A 44 3.69 1.75 -27.80
C THR A 44 4.23 0.92 -28.99
N THR A 45 3.89 1.28 -30.21
CA THR A 45 4.21 0.50 -31.43
C THR A 45 5.70 0.21 -31.56
N ASP A 46 6.56 1.22 -31.42
CA ASP A 46 8.02 1.04 -31.56
C ASP A 46 8.62 0.25 -30.39
N ARG A 47 8.10 0.45 -29.16
CA ARG A 47 8.51 -0.30 -27.99
C ARG A 47 8.20 -1.79 -28.13
N LEU A 48 6.99 -2.14 -28.57
CA LEU A 48 6.59 -3.52 -28.82
C LEU A 48 7.36 -4.15 -29.99
N LYS A 49 7.63 -3.40 -31.05
CA LYS A 49 8.44 -3.86 -32.17
C LYS A 49 9.84 -4.23 -31.70
N HIS A 50 10.53 -3.34 -30.97
CA HIS A 50 11.87 -3.60 -30.47
C HIS A 50 11.90 -4.79 -29.47
N LEU A 51 10.90 -4.90 -28.58
CA LEU A 51 10.78 -6.05 -27.67
C LEU A 51 10.64 -7.36 -28.46
N ARG A 52 9.79 -7.41 -29.51
CA ARG A 52 9.63 -8.60 -30.36
C ARG A 52 10.89 -8.97 -31.14
N GLU A 53 11.65 -7.99 -31.60
CA GLU A 53 12.96 -8.21 -32.24
C GLU A 53 13.94 -8.88 -31.27
N LEU A 54 13.99 -8.44 -30.01
CA LEU A 54 14.79 -9.08 -28.97
C LEU A 54 14.30 -10.51 -28.70
N MET A 55 13.00 -10.72 -28.53
CA MET A 55 12.38 -12.02 -28.30
C MET A 55 12.74 -13.03 -29.42
N ALA A 56 12.70 -12.59 -30.66
CA ALA A 56 13.03 -13.44 -31.83
C ALA A 56 14.52 -13.68 -32.02
N SER A 57 15.40 -12.93 -31.36
CA SER A 57 16.84 -13.06 -31.52
C SER A 57 17.34 -14.44 -31.11
N ALA A 58 18.47 -14.90 -31.72
CA ALA A 58 19.07 -16.19 -31.41
C ALA A 58 19.48 -16.30 -29.91
N LYS A 59 19.75 -15.17 -29.24
CA LYS A 59 20.13 -15.14 -27.83
C LYS A 59 18.98 -15.58 -26.94
N TYR A 60 17.76 -15.11 -27.19
CA TYR A 60 16.61 -15.34 -26.31
C TYR A 60 15.66 -16.40 -26.86
N ASN A 61 15.34 -16.32 -28.16
CA ASN A 61 14.51 -17.30 -28.88
C ASN A 61 13.25 -17.70 -28.10
N ILE A 62 12.41 -16.71 -27.74
CA ILE A 62 11.15 -16.86 -27.01
C ILE A 62 9.98 -16.36 -27.84
N ASN A 63 8.76 -16.88 -27.55
CA ASN A 63 7.53 -16.56 -28.28
C ASN A 63 6.62 -15.63 -27.49
N ALA A 64 6.76 -15.58 -26.18
CA ALA A 64 6.04 -14.69 -25.28
C ALA A 64 6.98 -14.16 -24.19
N TYR A 65 6.71 -12.95 -23.70
CA TYR A 65 7.43 -12.35 -22.57
C TYR A 65 6.45 -11.77 -21.55
N VAL A 66 6.70 -12.04 -20.27
CA VAL A 66 5.84 -11.60 -19.16
C VAL A 66 6.48 -10.40 -18.48
N VAL A 67 5.72 -9.33 -18.31
CA VAL A 67 6.13 -8.11 -17.64
C VAL A 67 5.17 -7.83 -16.48
N PRO A 68 5.51 -8.23 -15.24
CA PRO A 68 4.69 -7.99 -14.06
C PRO A 68 4.75 -6.52 -13.62
N SER A 69 3.90 -6.15 -12.67
CA SER A 69 3.94 -4.83 -12.00
C SER A 69 5.09 -4.73 -11.02
N GLU A 70 5.37 -5.82 -10.35
CA GLU A 70 6.21 -5.92 -9.17
C GLU A 70 7.69 -5.77 -9.52
N ASP A 71 8.48 -5.32 -8.55
CA ASP A 71 9.95 -5.31 -8.59
C ASP A 71 10.54 -6.64 -8.05
N ALA A 72 11.86 -6.69 -7.89
CA ALA A 72 12.57 -7.87 -7.38
C ALA A 72 12.27 -8.20 -5.91
N HIS A 73 11.54 -7.35 -5.22
CA HIS A 73 11.13 -7.48 -3.83
C HIS A 73 9.62 -7.72 -3.66
N GLN A 74 8.89 -7.83 -4.77
CA GLN A 74 7.44 -7.94 -4.83
C GLN A 74 6.73 -6.74 -4.19
N SER A 75 7.27 -5.54 -4.39
CA SER A 75 6.70 -4.29 -3.93
C SER A 75 5.44 -3.94 -4.72
N GLU A 76 4.40 -3.42 -4.06
CA GLU A 76 3.18 -2.93 -4.71
C GLU A 76 3.44 -1.59 -5.43
N TYR A 77 4.05 -0.63 -4.74
CA TYR A 77 4.62 0.56 -5.35
C TYR A 77 6.08 0.30 -5.68
N VAL A 78 6.52 0.73 -6.84
CA VAL A 78 7.86 0.48 -7.34
C VAL A 78 8.61 1.78 -7.58
N ALA A 79 9.93 1.74 -7.56
CA ALA A 79 10.72 2.90 -7.96
C ALA A 79 10.58 3.18 -9.46
N ALA A 80 10.77 4.43 -9.88
CA ALA A 80 10.62 4.85 -11.28
C ALA A 80 11.45 3.98 -12.27
N CYS A 81 12.61 3.47 -11.84
CA CYS A 81 13.43 2.56 -12.65
C CYS A 81 12.83 1.15 -12.83
N ASP A 82 11.83 0.79 -12.03
CA ASP A 82 11.16 -0.53 -12.05
C ASP A 82 9.73 -0.46 -12.64
N GLU A 83 9.28 0.70 -13.10
CA GLU A 83 7.98 0.89 -13.78
C GLU A 83 7.95 0.29 -15.21
N ARG A 84 8.48 -0.91 -15.38
CA ARG A 84 8.62 -1.59 -16.69
C ARG A 84 7.29 -1.81 -17.39
N ARG A 85 6.27 -2.23 -16.64
CA ARG A 85 4.92 -2.44 -17.18
C ARG A 85 4.31 -1.13 -17.67
N ALA A 86 4.44 -0.06 -16.89
CA ALA A 86 3.98 1.27 -17.30
C ALA A 86 4.74 1.78 -18.52
N PHE A 87 6.06 1.59 -18.58
CA PHE A 87 6.84 1.95 -19.74
C PHE A 87 6.38 1.21 -21.00
N ILE A 88 6.25 -0.12 -20.97
CA ILE A 88 5.95 -0.89 -22.19
C ILE A 88 4.51 -0.71 -22.68
N SER A 89 3.56 -0.42 -21.77
CA SER A 89 2.12 -0.40 -22.08
C SER A 89 1.44 0.96 -22.00
N GLY A 90 2.05 1.95 -21.34
CA GLY A 90 1.41 3.22 -21.00
C GLY A 90 0.50 3.17 -19.77
N PHE A 91 0.15 1.98 -19.25
CA PHE A 91 -0.72 1.82 -18.10
C PHE A 91 0.09 1.84 -16.79
N ASN A 92 -0.19 2.78 -15.91
CA ASN A 92 0.54 3.03 -14.65
C ASN A 92 -0.24 2.70 -13.37
N GLY A 93 -1.38 2.00 -13.43
CA GLY A 93 -2.06 1.52 -12.22
C GLY A 93 -1.17 0.57 -11.40
N SER A 94 -1.35 0.45 -10.07
CA SER A 94 -0.42 -0.32 -9.21
C SER A 94 -0.48 -1.83 -9.42
N ALA A 95 -1.51 -2.38 -10.04
CA ALA A 95 -1.67 -3.82 -10.24
C ALA A 95 -1.94 -4.20 -11.69
N GLY A 96 -1.15 -5.10 -12.24
CA GLY A 96 -1.35 -5.64 -13.58
C GLY A 96 -0.21 -6.55 -14.03
N CYS A 97 -0.44 -7.25 -15.12
CA CYS A 97 0.56 -8.08 -15.78
C CYS A 97 0.43 -7.91 -17.29
N ALA A 98 1.50 -7.51 -17.95
CA ALA A 98 1.55 -7.43 -19.39
C ALA A 98 2.14 -8.71 -19.97
N ILE A 99 1.50 -9.25 -21.00
CA ILE A 99 1.99 -10.39 -21.78
C ILE A 99 2.13 -9.93 -23.23
N VAL A 100 3.34 -10.01 -23.75
CA VAL A 100 3.65 -9.68 -25.14
C VAL A 100 4.01 -10.96 -25.88
N THR A 101 3.28 -11.25 -26.97
CA THR A 101 3.60 -12.33 -27.90
C THR A 101 4.13 -11.73 -29.20
N MET A 102 4.50 -12.57 -30.16
CA MET A 102 5.04 -12.11 -31.46
C MET A 102 4.01 -11.26 -32.26
N ASP A 103 2.71 -11.43 -32.00
CA ASP A 103 1.62 -10.79 -32.75
C ASP A 103 0.63 -10.02 -31.87
N LYS A 104 0.58 -10.24 -30.55
CA LYS A 104 -0.38 -9.64 -29.63
C LYS A 104 0.29 -9.03 -28.40
N ALA A 105 -0.45 -8.12 -27.74
CA ALA A 105 -0.10 -7.62 -26.42
C ALA A 105 -1.37 -7.59 -25.55
N ALA A 106 -1.32 -8.19 -24.37
CA ALA A 106 -2.44 -8.30 -23.45
C ALA A 106 -2.07 -7.70 -22.09
N MET A 107 -2.96 -6.86 -21.55
CA MET A 107 -2.82 -6.27 -20.22
C MET A 107 -3.87 -6.85 -19.30
N PHE A 108 -3.43 -7.56 -18.27
CA PHE A 108 -4.28 -8.11 -17.21
C PHE A 108 -4.30 -7.16 -16.03
N THR A 109 -5.47 -6.68 -15.63
CA THR A 109 -5.65 -5.89 -14.40
C THR A 109 -7.01 -6.18 -13.77
N ASP A 110 -7.24 -5.69 -12.55
CA ASP A 110 -8.48 -5.93 -11.80
C ASP A 110 -9.45 -4.75 -11.86
N GLY A 111 -10.61 -4.90 -11.21
CA GLY A 111 -11.74 -3.97 -11.31
C GLY A 111 -11.46 -2.54 -10.86
N ARG A 112 -10.41 -2.31 -10.06
CA ARG A 112 -9.99 -0.97 -9.63
C ARG A 112 -9.50 -0.12 -10.80
N TYR A 113 -8.98 -0.77 -11.85
CA TYR A 113 -8.22 -0.13 -12.94
C TYR A 113 -8.84 -0.26 -14.32
N PHE A 114 -10.02 -0.89 -14.49
CA PHE A 114 -10.58 -1.12 -15.84
C PHE A 114 -10.80 0.17 -16.63
N LEU A 115 -11.24 1.24 -16.00
CA LEU A 115 -11.46 2.54 -16.66
C LEU A 115 -10.13 3.20 -17.00
N GLN A 116 -9.20 3.27 -16.03
CA GLN A 116 -7.89 3.87 -16.20
C GLN A 116 -7.09 3.18 -17.32
N ALA A 117 -7.05 1.84 -17.33
CA ALA A 117 -6.34 1.08 -18.35
C ALA A 117 -6.85 1.36 -19.77
N ARG A 118 -8.18 1.50 -19.96
CA ARG A 118 -8.76 1.89 -21.26
C ARG A 118 -8.37 3.29 -21.72
N GLN A 119 -8.18 4.22 -20.77
CA GLN A 119 -7.83 5.60 -21.10
C GLN A 119 -6.34 5.76 -21.42
N GLN A 120 -5.48 4.94 -20.79
CA GLN A 120 -4.03 5.09 -20.87
C GLN A 120 -3.36 4.24 -21.95
N MET A 121 -3.94 3.08 -22.28
CA MET A 121 -3.37 2.18 -23.30
C MET A 121 -3.81 2.56 -24.71
N ASP A 122 -2.89 2.40 -25.67
CA ASP A 122 -3.19 2.51 -27.11
C ASP A 122 -3.84 1.23 -27.67
N ASP A 123 -4.20 1.27 -28.97
CA ASP A 123 -4.87 0.16 -29.66
C ASP A 123 -4.00 -1.09 -29.84
N ASN A 124 -2.72 -1.04 -29.51
CA ASN A 124 -1.85 -2.21 -29.53
C ASN A 124 -2.18 -3.23 -28.42
N TRP A 125 -2.91 -2.80 -27.36
CA TRP A 125 -3.14 -3.58 -26.15
C TRP A 125 -4.58 -4.08 -26.05
N THR A 126 -4.74 -5.34 -25.69
CA THR A 126 -6.03 -5.93 -25.30
C THR A 126 -6.16 -5.92 -23.78
N LEU A 127 -7.21 -5.26 -23.25
CA LEU A 127 -7.52 -5.26 -21.83
C LEU A 127 -8.19 -6.57 -21.40
N MET A 128 -7.50 -7.32 -20.55
CA MET A 128 -7.96 -8.57 -19.91
C MET A 128 -8.46 -8.28 -18.51
N LYS A 129 -9.79 -8.28 -18.32
CA LYS A 129 -10.46 -7.87 -17.07
C LYS A 129 -10.49 -9.00 -16.05
N ARG A 130 -9.45 -9.11 -15.21
CA ARG A 130 -9.36 -10.15 -14.17
C ARG A 130 -10.56 -10.11 -13.22
N GLY A 131 -11.08 -11.29 -12.90
CA GLY A 131 -12.24 -11.46 -12.02
C GLY A 131 -13.60 -11.40 -12.74
N ILE A 132 -13.63 -11.13 -14.03
CA ILE A 132 -14.86 -11.27 -14.84
C ILE A 132 -14.96 -12.71 -15.35
N PRO A 133 -16.13 -13.37 -15.24
CA PRO A 133 -16.32 -14.71 -15.77
C PRO A 133 -15.93 -14.85 -17.24
N GLY A 134 -15.16 -15.90 -17.57
CA GLY A 134 -14.66 -16.17 -18.91
C GLY A 134 -13.35 -15.46 -19.28
N VAL A 135 -12.79 -14.61 -18.42
CA VAL A 135 -11.45 -14.03 -18.61
C VAL A 135 -10.42 -14.93 -17.90
N PRO A 136 -9.44 -15.51 -18.64
CA PRO A 136 -8.41 -16.38 -18.05
C PRO A 136 -7.47 -15.61 -17.14
N SER A 137 -6.80 -16.31 -16.23
CA SER A 137 -5.62 -15.78 -15.52
C SER A 137 -4.45 -15.57 -16.51
N PRO A 138 -3.43 -14.76 -16.18
CA PRO A 138 -2.21 -14.66 -16.99
C PRO A 138 -1.57 -16.02 -17.27
N GLN A 139 -1.51 -16.90 -16.27
CA GLN A 139 -0.93 -18.23 -16.38
C GLN A 139 -1.78 -19.15 -17.29
N ASP A 140 -3.12 -19.09 -17.16
CA ASP A 140 -4.02 -19.87 -18.03
C ASP A 140 -3.98 -19.33 -19.48
N TYR A 141 -3.90 -18.00 -19.65
CA TYR A 141 -3.74 -17.41 -20.98
C TYR A 141 -2.48 -17.91 -21.69
N LEU A 142 -1.34 -17.93 -20.99
CA LEU A 142 -0.07 -18.44 -21.54
C LEU A 142 -0.13 -19.94 -21.84
N ALA A 143 -0.77 -20.73 -20.99
CA ALA A 143 -0.86 -22.16 -21.17
C ALA A 143 -1.93 -22.59 -22.20
N GLU A 144 -3.06 -21.88 -22.29
CA GLU A 144 -4.23 -22.32 -23.06
C GLU A 144 -4.42 -21.61 -24.39
N HIS A 145 -3.94 -20.38 -24.54
CA HIS A 145 -4.19 -19.55 -25.71
C HIS A 145 -2.97 -19.40 -26.63
N LEU A 146 -1.83 -19.97 -26.25
CA LEU A 146 -0.63 -19.98 -27.08
C LEU A 146 -0.42 -21.35 -27.73
N PRO A 147 0.27 -21.41 -28.90
CA PRO A 147 0.61 -22.68 -29.56
C PRO A 147 1.39 -23.64 -28.65
N GLU A 148 1.23 -24.94 -28.88
CA GLU A 148 2.07 -25.97 -28.26
C GLU A 148 3.56 -25.69 -28.53
N GLY A 149 4.42 -26.00 -27.55
CA GLY A 149 5.86 -25.75 -27.64
C GLY A 149 6.26 -24.28 -27.49
N THR A 150 5.34 -23.40 -27.07
CA THR A 150 5.66 -22.00 -26.83
C THR A 150 6.73 -21.84 -25.74
N ARG A 151 7.73 -21.04 -26.01
CA ARG A 151 8.76 -20.65 -25.05
C ARG A 151 8.40 -19.30 -24.44
N VAL A 152 8.12 -19.29 -23.14
CA VAL A 152 7.72 -18.09 -22.39
C VAL A 152 8.94 -17.56 -21.62
N GLY A 153 9.37 -16.35 -21.94
CA GLY A 153 10.45 -15.65 -21.23
C GLY A 153 9.93 -14.90 -20.00
N ILE A 154 10.67 -14.98 -18.92
CA ILE A 154 10.47 -14.19 -17.70
C ILE A 154 11.80 -13.63 -17.21
N ASP A 155 11.73 -12.49 -16.51
CA ASP A 155 12.81 -12.08 -15.60
C ASP A 155 12.63 -12.84 -14.28
N PRO A 156 13.56 -13.75 -13.92
CA PRO A 156 13.40 -14.60 -12.74
C PRO A 156 13.50 -13.83 -11.42
N THR A 157 13.96 -12.58 -11.44
CA THR A 157 14.00 -11.72 -10.25
C THR A 157 12.64 -11.08 -9.94
N LEU A 158 11.76 -10.94 -10.96
CA LEU A 158 10.46 -10.26 -10.84
C LEU A 158 9.28 -11.19 -10.61
N MET A 159 9.43 -12.48 -10.91
CA MET A 159 8.39 -13.49 -10.71
C MET A 159 8.67 -14.31 -9.46
N THR A 160 7.67 -14.57 -8.65
CA THR A 160 7.83 -15.44 -7.49
C THR A 160 8.12 -16.88 -7.90
N ALA A 161 8.82 -17.62 -7.03
CA ALA A 161 9.10 -19.04 -7.29
C ALA A 161 7.83 -19.88 -7.42
N THR A 162 6.79 -19.54 -6.66
CA THR A 162 5.49 -20.22 -6.73
C THR A 162 4.84 -20.03 -8.10
N GLU A 163 4.72 -18.79 -8.57
CA GLU A 163 4.14 -18.46 -9.88
C GLU A 163 4.92 -19.05 -11.04
N ALA A 164 6.27 -19.00 -10.97
CA ALA A 164 7.14 -19.56 -12.00
C ALA A 164 6.97 -21.09 -12.11
N ASN A 165 6.88 -21.80 -10.97
CA ASN A 165 6.70 -23.24 -10.96
C ASN A 165 5.29 -23.63 -11.46
N GLU A 166 4.24 -22.94 -11.02
CA GLU A 166 2.88 -23.15 -11.51
C GLU A 166 2.78 -22.92 -13.03
N LEU A 167 3.37 -21.86 -13.53
CA LEU A 167 3.39 -21.58 -14.97
C LEU A 167 4.17 -22.67 -15.73
N LYS A 168 5.32 -23.07 -15.23
CA LYS A 168 6.14 -24.14 -15.83
C LYS A 168 5.37 -25.46 -15.92
N GLU A 169 4.69 -25.86 -14.83
CA GLU A 169 3.86 -27.07 -14.81
C GLU A 169 2.70 -26.99 -15.81
N LYS A 170 2.01 -25.86 -15.90
CA LYS A 170 0.91 -25.63 -16.85
C LYS A 170 1.40 -25.70 -18.30
N LEU A 171 2.54 -25.07 -18.62
CA LEU A 171 3.13 -25.12 -19.96
C LEU A 171 3.53 -26.53 -20.36
N GLN A 172 4.13 -27.31 -19.46
CA GLN A 172 4.52 -28.71 -19.71
C GLN A 172 3.31 -29.63 -19.91
N ALA A 173 2.25 -29.46 -19.11
CA ALA A 173 1.04 -30.26 -19.21
C ALA A 173 0.28 -30.08 -20.54
N ARG A 174 0.49 -28.96 -21.24
CA ARG A 174 -0.22 -28.57 -22.46
C ARG A 174 0.57 -28.80 -23.77
N GLY A 175 1.68 -29.51 -23.75
CA GLY A 175 2.37 -29.88 -24.98
C GLY A 175 3.79 -29.35 -25.09
N ASN A 176 4.59 -29.57 -24.07
CA ASN A 176 6.03 -29.27 -24.05
C ASN A 176 6.39 -27.78 -24.19
N GLY A 177 5.55 -26.88 -23.72
CA GLY A 177 5.93 -25.47 -23.55
C GLY A 177 7.04 -25.34 -22.50
N ASP A 178 7.87 -24.30 -22.61
CA ASP A 178 9.02 -24.08 -21.75
C ASP A 178 9.00 -22.68 -21.12
N LEU A 179 9.35 -22.62 -19.84
CA LEU A 179 9.58 -21.37 -19.11
C LEU A 179 11.07 -21.03 -19.14
N VAL A 180 11.44 -19.91 -19.76
CA VAL A 180 12.81 -19.47 -19.95
C VAL A 180 13.13 -18.32 -19.01
N ALA A 181 14.00 -18.56 -18.03
CA ALA A 181 14.55 -17.52 -17.17
C ALA A 181 15.58 -16.70 -17.96
N ILE A 182 15.39 -15.40 -18.04
CA ILE A 182 16.23 -14.45 -18.78
C ILE A 182 16.84 -13.47 -17.79
N GLU A 183 18.17 -13.49 -17.68
CA GLU A 183 18.91 -12.61 -16.75
C GLU A 183 18.82 -11.13 -17.13
N ASP A 184 18.87 -10.83 -18.45
CA ASP A 184 18.72 -9.48 -18.96
C ASP A 184 17.21 -9.14 -19.08
N ASN A 185 16.71 -8.17 -18.33
CA ASN A 185 15.33 -7.75 -18.53
C ASN A 185 15.15 -7.09 -19.90
N LEU A 186 14.30 -7.69 -20.76
CA LEU A 186 14.15 -7.22 -22.14
C LEU A 186 13.51 -5.83 -22.23
N VAL A 187 12.66 -5.47 -21.28
CA VAL A 187 12.06 -4.12 -21.22
C VAL A 187 13.12 -3.10 -20.86
N ASP A 188 14.06 -3.42 -19.96
CA ASP A 188 15.18 -2.53 -19.62
C ASP A 188 16.06 -2.23 -20.84
N ILE A 189 16.28 -3.24 -21.71
CA ILE A 189 17.02 -3.06 -22.96
C ILE A 189 16.26 -2.12 -23.91
N VAL A 190 14.93 -2.30 -24.05
CA VAL A 190 14.08 -1.44 -24.88
C VAL A 190 14.04 -0.01 -24.34
N TRP A 191 14.00 0.16 -23.02
CA TRP A 191 14.02 1.46 -22.35
C TRP A 191 15.35 2.20 -22.53
N GLY A 192 16.44 1.43 -22.46
CA GLY A 192 17.79 1.92 -22.74
C GLY A 192 18.22 3.04 -21.80
N LYS A 193 18.85 4.07 -22.38
CA LYS A 193 19.42 5.20 -21.62
C LYS A 193 18.38 6.10 -20.91
N ASP A 194 17.13 6.01 -21.32
CA ASP A 194 16.06 6.84 -20.77
C ASP A 194 15.43 6.20 -19.52
N ARG A 195 15.87 4.97 -19.16
CA ARG A 195 15.48 4.33 -17.91
C ARG A 195 16.08 5.10 -16.73
N PRO A 196 15.26 5.49 -15.72
CA PRO A 196 15.75 6.14 -14.50
C PRO A 196 16.82 5.30 -13.78
N GLU A 197 17.77 5.95 -13.12
CA GLU A 197 18.71 5.25 -12.26
C GLU A 197 18.02 4.71 -11.01
N ARG A 198 18.55 3.60 -10.46
CA ARG A 198 18.11 3.10 -9.16
C ARG A 198 18.41 4.13 -8.07
N PRO A 199 17.43 4.42 -7.16
CA PRO A 199 17.63 5.36 -6.07
C PRO A 199 18.82 5.00 -5.17
N LYS A 200 19.55 6.02 -4.74
CA LYS A 200 20.71 5.91 -3.83
C LYS A 200 20.51 6.72 -2.55
N ASN A 201 19.26 6.86 -2.13
CA ASN A 201 18.91 7.68 -0.98
C ASN A 201 19.46 7.10 0.33
N THR A 202 19.84 7.99 1.24
CA THR A 202 20.39 7.61 2.55
C THR A 202 19.33 6.94 3.42
N VAL A 203 19.70 5.83 4.04
CA VAL A 203 18.89 5.13 5.04
C VAL A 203 19.04 5.81 6.41
N PHE A 204 17.98 5.84 7.19
CA PHE A 204 17.97 6.43 8.53
C PHE A 204 17.34 5.51 9.57
N ILE A 205 17.69 5.74 10.84
CA ILE A 205 17.23 4.93 11.96
C ILE A 205 15.79 5.33 12.31
N HIS A 206 14.91 4.35 12.43
CA HIS A 206 13.61 4.49 13.07
C HIS A 206 13.79 4.39 14.59
N ASP A 207 13.68 5.53 15.27
CA ASP A 207 13.98 5.66 16.69
C ASP A 207 13.16 4.65 17.53
N ILE A 208 13.81 4.07 18.54
CA ILE A 208 13.23 3.10 19.46
C ILE A 208 11.95 3.61 20.16
N LYS A 209 11.84 4.93 20.36
CA LYS A 209 10.64 5.54 20.96
C LYS A 209 9.38 5.35 20.11
N TYR A 210 9.56 5.18 18.78
CA TYR A 210 8.47 4.91 17.82
C TYR A 210 8.39 3.41 17.53
N ALA A 211 9.53 2.75 17.33
CA ALA A 211 9.60 1.32 17.02
C ALA A 211 9.18 0.42 18.20
N GLY A 212 9.36 0.87 19.44
CA GLY A 212 8.97 0.19 20.66
C GLY A 212 9.74 -1.09 21.02
N GLU A 213 10.50 -1.64 20.07
CA GLU A 213 11.28 -2.87 20.20
C GLU A 213 12.60 -2.75 19.44
N SER A 214 13.72 -3.22 20.02
CA SER A 214 15.03 -3.19 19.35
C SER A 214 15.10 -4.19 18.20
N HIS A 215 15.98 -3.93 17.22
CA HIS A 215 16.20 -4.87 16.11
C HIS A 215 16.78 -6.21 16.61
N ASP A 216 17.62 -6.21 17.65
CA ASP A 216 18.14 -7.45 18.25
C ASP A 216 17.01 -8.33 18.81
N SER A 217 16.03 -7.72 19.50
CA SER A 217 14.87 -8.44 20.01
C SER A 217 14.03 -9.02 18.87
N LYS A 218 13.81 -8.24 17.80
CA LYS A 218 13.09 -8.71 16.61
C LYS A 218 13.79 -9.88 15.92
N VAL A 219 15.12 -9.79 15.76
CA VAL A 219 15.94 -10.89 15.23
C VAL A 219 15.86 -12.13 16.11
N ALA A 220 15.87 -11.98 17.43
CA ALA A 220 15.72 -13.11 18.36
C ALA A 220 14.39 -13.85 18.14
N ARG A 221 13.27 -13.12 17.99
CA ARG A 221 11.96 -13.71 17.69
C ARG A 221 11.93 -14.44 16.34
N VAL A 222 12.63 -13.91 15.34
CA VAL A 222 12.77 -14.59 14.02
C VAL A 222 13.58 -15.88 14.18
N ARG A 223 14.63 -15.90 14.99
CA ARG A 223 15.43 -17.10 15.28
C ARG A 223 14.63 -18.18 16.01
N GLU A 224 13.79 -17.81 16.97
CA GLU A 224 12.86 -18.76 17.63
C GLU A 224 11.95 -19.45 16.61
N PHE A 225 11.46 -18.69 15.61
CA PHE A 225 10.67 -19.28 14.52
C PHE A 225 11.50 -20.22 13.64
N ILE A 226 12.71 -19.83 13.25
CA ILE A 226 13.63 -20.67 12.48
C ILE A 226 13.91 -22.00 13.20
N GLU A 227 14.12 -21.98 14.51
CA GLU A 227 14.31 -23.18 15.33
C GLU A 227 13.09 -24.07 15.36
N LYS A 228 11.90 -23.48 15.57
CA LYS A 228 10.62 -24.19 15.56
C LYS A 228 10.34 -24.91 14.24
N GLU A 229 10.74 -24.30 13.13
CA GLU A 229 10.61 -24.85 11.78
C GLU A 229 11.71 -25.87 11.43
N ASN A 230 12.66 -26.13 12.34
CA ASN A 230 13.85 -26.96 12.10
C ASN A 230 14.69 -26.51 10.88
N ALA A 231 14.72 -25.21 10.61
CA ALA A 231 15.47 -24.63 9.49
C ALA A 231 16.82 -24.09 9.94
N SER A 232 17.72 -23.86 8.97
CA SER A 232 19.02 -23.22 9.21
C SER A 232 18.97 -21.71 9.13
N GLY A 233 17.92 -21.14 8.54
CA GLY A 233 17.77 -19.70 8.42
C GLY A 233 16.53 -19.30 7.61
N LEU A 234 16.39 -18.00 7.39
CA LEU A 234 15.31 -17.34 6.65
C LEU A 234 15.92 -16.34 5.68
N VAL A 235 15.49 -16.37 4.43
CA VAL A 235 15.74 -15.31 3.44
C VAL A 235 14.60 -14.30 3.50
N VAL A 236 14.93 -13.02 3.66
CA VAL A 236 13.98 -11.90 3.71
C VAL A 236 14.19 -11.04 2.47
N SER A 237 13.18 -10.97 1.62
CA SER A 237 13.22 -10.19 0.37
C SER A 237 12.28 -8.98 0.37
N ALA A 238 11.21 -8.99 1.15
CA ALA A 238 10.25 -7.90 1.21
C ALA A 238 10.86 -6.67 1.92
N LEU A 239 10.79 -5.50 1.27
CA LEU A 239 11.46 -4.28 1.73
C LEU A 239 10.89 -3.75 3.06
N ASP A 240 9.59 -3.85 3.26
CA ASP A 240 8.92 -3.45 4.49
C ASP A 240 9.28 -4.37 5.67
N GLU A 241 9.47 -5.67 5.42
CA GLU A 241 9.94 -6.62 6.42
C GLU A 241 11.38 -6.31 6.86
N ILE A 242 12.26 -5.97 5.91
CA ILE A 242 13.65 -5.58 6.17
C ILE A 242 13.68 -4.27 6.96
N ALA A 243 12.91 -3.27 6.53
CA ALA A 243 12.83 -1.98 7.20
C ALA A 243 12.32 -2.13 8.66
N TRP A 244 11.31 -2.97 8.88
CA TRP A 244 10.79 -3.27 10.22
C TRP A 244 11.81 -4.05 11.07
N LEU A 245 12.42 -5.09 10.51
CA LEU A 245 13.35 -5.97 11.22
C LEU A 245 14.54 -5.22 11.80
N PHE A 246 15.13 -4.31 11.02
CA PHE A 246 16.32 -3.56 11.39
C PHE A 246 16.03 -2.19 12.03
N ASN A 247 14.77 -1.81 12.23
CA ASN A 247 14.40 -0.44 12.65
C ASN A 247 15.04 0.64 11.77
N LEU A 248 14.98 0.44 10.48
CA LEU A 248 15.50 1.36 9.47
C LEU A 248 14.39 1.83 8.54
N ARG A 249 14.53 3.03 8.00
CA ARG A 249 13.65 3.57 6.96
C ARG A 249 14.48 4.21 5.86
N GLY A 250 13.90 4.29 4.67
CA GLY A 250 14.52 4.93 3.51
C GLY A 250 13.47 5.63 2.65
N THR A 251 13.88 6.08 1.47
CA THR A 251 13.02 6.80 0.53
C THR A 251 13.26 6.34 -0.91
N ASP A 252 13.55 5.07 -1.11
CA ASP A 252 13.86 4.51 -2.44
C ASP A 252 12.59 4.29 -3.27
N ILE A 253 11.44 4.14 -2.62
CA ILE A 253 10.14 3.99 -3.26
C ILE A 253 9.24 5.12 -2.76
N ASP A 254 8.55 5.78 -3.68
CA ASP A 254 7.61 6.84 -3.34
C ASP A 254 6.53 6.32 -2.37
N PHE A 255 6.15 7.14 -1.41
CA PHE A 255 5.15 6.87 -0.38
C PHE A 255 5.52 5.80 0.67
N ASN A 256 6.38 4.84 0.34
CA ASN A 256 6.80 3.77 1.22
C ASN A 256 8.16 4.08 1.86
N PRO A 257 8.27 4.13 3.20
CA PRO A 257 9.52 4.47 3.86
C PRO A 257 10.50 3.28 3.89
N VAL A 258 10.82 2.73 2.73
CA VAL A 258 11.64 1.54 2.52
C VAL A 258 12.89 1.84 1.69
N PHE A 259 13.78 0.87 1.60
CA PHE A 259 15.04 0.96 0.87
C PHE A 259 15.41 -0.40 0.26
N PHE A 260 16.08 -0.41 -0.88
CA PHE A 260 16.49 -1.64 -1.55
C PHE A 260 17.53 -2.40 -0.73
N ALA A 261 17.15 -3.58 -0.25
CA ALA A 261 18.02 -4.49 0.48
C ALA A 261 17.46 -5.92 0.46
N TYR A 262 18.33 -6.89 0.73
CA TYR A 262 17.96 -8.25 1.13
C TYR A 262 18.52 -8.56 2.50
N ALA A 263 17.98 -9.56 3.17
CA ALA A 263 18.56 -10.06 4.40
C ALA A 263 18.52 -11.58 4.46
N VAL A 264 19.50 -12.14 5.17
CA VAL A 264 19.53 -13.56 5.55
C VAL A 264 19.76 -13.64 7.05
N VAL A 265 18.81 -14.26 7.74
CA VAL A 265 18.90 -14.53 9.19
C VAL A 265 19.17 -16.00 9.39
N THR A 266 20.31 -16.35 9.97
CA THR A 266 20.62 -17.71 10.41
C THR A 266 20.62 -17.79 11.94
N ARG A 267 20.84 -18.97 12.50
CA ARG A 267 20.86 -19.17 13.96
C ARG A 267 21.92 -18.33 14.67
N ASP A 268 23.04 -18.07 14.01
CA ASP A 268 24.23 -17.41 14.55
C ASP A 268 24.60 -16.09 13.87
N LYS A 269 24.15 -15.88 12.63
CA LYS A 269 24.54 -14.74 11.80
C LYS A 269 23.32 -14.01 11.25
N VAL A 270 23.43 -12.69 11.12
CA VAL A 270 22.47 -11.84 10.37
C VAL A 270 23.26 -11.06 9.32
N THR A 271 22.85 -11.17 8.08
CA THR A 271 23.47 -10.45 6.97
C THR A 271 22.46 -9.54 6.28
N LEU A 272 22.82 -8.27 6.12
CA LEU A 272 22.08 -7.28 5.34
C LEU A 272 22.84 -6.99 4.05
N TYR A 273 22.19 -7.20 2.91
CA TYR A 273 22.73 -6.91 1.57
C TYR A 273 22.16 -5.58 1.09
N ILE A 274 22.99 -4.57 1.01
CA ILE A 274 22.58 -3.20 0.71
C ILE A 274 23.70 -2.45 -0.03
N ASP A 275 23.35 -1.42 -0.78
CA ASP A 275 24.36 -0.46 -1.28
C ASP A 275 24.95 0.30 -0.08
N GLU A 276 26.22 0.05 0.22
CA GLU A 276 26.90 0.64 1.38
C GLU A 276 26.98 2.17 1.35
N ALA A 277 26.84 2.78 0.18
CA ALA A 277 26.81 4.24 0.04
C ALA A 277 25.58 4.88 0.71
N LYS A 278 24.53 4.09 0.97
CA LYS A 278 23.32 4.54 1.68
C LYS A 278 23.49 4.61 3.20
N LEU A 279 24.55 4.02 3.75
CA LEU A 279 24.74 3.86 5.19
C LEU A 279 25.59 4.99 5.76
N THR A 280 25.01 5.77 6.67
CA THR A 280 25.75 6.72 7.50
C THR A 280 26.48 6.00 8.63
N ASP A 281 27.45 6.67 9.28
CA ASP A 281 28.15 6.12 10.45
C ASP A 281 27.19 5.80 11.60
N ALA A 282 26.13 6.59 11.78
CA ALA A 282 25.11 6.33 12.78
C ALA A 282 24.35 5.03 12.47
N VAL A 283 23.97 4.79 11.21
CA VAL A 283 23.30 3.55 10.80
C VAL A 283 24.24 2.36 10.91
N ARG A 284 25.52 2.50 10.56
CA ARG A 284 26.53 1.43 10.77
C ARG A 284 26.69 1.08 12.25
N SER A 285 26.70 2.07 13.14
CA SER A 285 26.76 1.84 14.59
C SER A 285 25.49 1.17 15.11
N HIS A 286 24.31 1.56 14.60
CA HIS A 286 23.02 0.93 14.93
C HIS A 286 22.98 -0.54 14.52
N LEU A 287 23.57 -0.90 13.39
CA LEU A 287 23.65 -2.26 12.86
C LEU A 287 24.81 -3.09 13.50
N SER A 288 25.27 -2.72 14.70
CA SER A 288 26.28 -3.51 15.41
C SER A 288 25.84 -4.97 15.55
N GLY A 289 26.68 -5.92 15.13
CA GLY A 289 26.36 -7.35 15.12
C GLY A 289 25.67 -7.84 13.84
N VAL A 290 25.31 -6.95 12.91
CA VAL A 290 24.80 -7.30 11.57
C VAL A 290 25.94 -7.21 10.56
N VAL A 291 26.13 -8.26 9.78
CA VAL A 291 27.10 -8.26 8.69
C VAL A 291 26.51 -7.53 7.49
N VAL A 292 27.18 -6.48 7.02
CA VAL A 292 26.76 -5.73 5.82
C VAL A 292 27.53 -6.26 4.61
N ARG A 293 26.83 -6.44 3.48
CA ARG A 293 27.38 -6.87 2.18
C ARG A 293 26.79 -6.03 1.05
N PRO A 294 27.48 -5.87 -0.08
CA PRO A 294 26.92 -5.29 -1.29
C PRO A 294 25.63 -5.97 -1.74
N TYR A 295 24.65 -5.16 -2.18
CA TYR A 295 23.30 -5.62 -2.51
C TYR A 295 23.25 -6.84 -3.43
N HIS A 296 24.05 -6.85 -4.49
CA HIS A 296 24.06 -7.92 -5.51
C HIS A 296 24.76 -9.20 -5.07
N GLU A 297 25.51 -9.19 -3.97
CA GLU A 297 26.22 -10.38 -3.48
C GLU A 297 25.29 -11.44 -2.90
N ILE A 298 24.01 -11.13 -2.67
CA ILE A 298 23.02 -12.09 -2.17
C ILE A 298 23.01 -13.39 -2.99
N PHE A 299 22.99 -13.30 -4.32
CA PHE A 299 22.92 -14.47 -5.20
C PHE A 299 24.15 -15.38 -5.08
N GLY A 300 25.36 -14.80 -5.04
CA GLY A 300 26.61 -15.54 -4.86
C GLY A 300 26.70 -16.20 -3.48
N GLU A 301 26.26 -15.51 -2.43
CA GLU A 301 26.26 -16.08 -1.07
C GLU A 301 25.21 -17.18 -0.91
N LEU A 302 24.01 -17.05 -1.53
CA LEU A 302 23.02 -18.12 -1.55
C LEU A 302 23.51 -19.36 -2.30
N ASN A 303 24.21 -19.20 -3.42
CA ASN A 303 24.87 -20.32 -4.11
C ASN A 303 25.92 -21.03 -3.24
N THR A 304 26.67 -20.27 -2.44
CA THR A 304 27.64 -20.83 -1.50
C THR A 304 26.94 -21.57 -0.36
N LEU A 305 25.88 -21.00 0.21
CA LEU A 305 25.06 -21.63 1.25
C LEU A 305 24.39 -22.92 0.76
N SER A 306 23.98 -22.96 -0.52
CA SER A 306 23.37 -24.13 -1.13
C SER A 306 24.22 -25.41 -0.92
N SER A 307 25.51 -25.34 -1.16
CA SER A 307 26.43 -26.48 -0.98
C SER A 307 26.46 -26.97 0.48
N SER A 308 26.52 -26.05 1.44
CA SER A 308 26.51 -26.36 2.88
C SER A 308 25.17 -26.97 3.34
N LEU A 309 24.04 -26.49 2.76
CA LEU A 309 22.71 -27.04 3.07
C LEU A 309 22.56 -28.49 2.59
N VAL A 310 23.09 -28.81 1.42
CA VAL A 310 23.13 -30.21 0.90
C VAL A 310 23.94 -31.12 1.84
N GLU A 311 25.14 -30.68 2.25
CA GLU A 311 26.00 -31.45 3.16
C GLU A 311 25.34 -31.71 4.51
N THR A 312 24.67 -30.70 5.07
CA THR A 312 24.03 -30.77 6.38
C THR A 312 22.59 -31.32 6.32
N LYS A 313 22.07 -31.61 5.14
CA LYS A 313 20.67 -32.02 4.88
C LYS A 313 19.67 -31.06 5.54
N SER A 314 19.93 -29.78 5.42
CA SER A 314 19.12 -28.72 5.99
C SER A 314 18.55 -27.81 4.90
N HIS A 315 17.70 -26.85 5.29
CA HIS A 315 17.04 -25.94 4.36
C HIS A 315 16.95 -24.52 4.94
N LEU A 316 16.79 -23.55 4.04
CA LEU A 316 16.39 -22.19 4.40
C LEU A 316 14.88 -22.00 4.18
N LEU A 317 14.27 -21.22 5.04
CA LEU A 317 12.90 -20.76 4.86
C LEU A 317 12.89 -19.62 3.83
N VAL A 318 11.91 -19.66 2.94
CA VAL A 318 11.62 -18.60 1.96
C VAL A 318 10.12 -18.34 1.98
N SER A 319 9.71 -17.08 1.76
CA SER A 319 8.29 -16.73 1.68
C SER A 319 7.71 -17.01 0.28
N SER A 320 6.39 -17.00 0.17
CA SER A 320 5.71 -17.12 -1.12
C SER A 320 6.02 -15.96 -2.08
N SER A 321 6.47 -14.82 -1.55
CA SER A 321 6.92 -13.66 -2.33
C SER A 321 8.40 -13.71 -2.74
N THR A 322 9.14 -14.76 -2.36
CA THR A 322 10.55 -14.90 -2.76
C THR A 322 10.65 -15.17 -4.26
N SER A 323 11.51 -14.41 -4.95
CA SER A 323 11.68 -14.50 -6.39
C SER A 323 12.24 -15.86 -6.83
N PHE A 324 11.93 -16.24 -8.06
CA PHE A 324 12.43 -17.47 -8.67
C PHE A 324 13.96 -17.49 -8.74
N ALA A 325 14.60 -16.34 -9.00
CA ALA A 325 16.05 -16.22 -9.03
C ALA A 325 16.70 -16.55 -7.68
N LEU A 326 16.14 -16.11 -6.55
CA LEU A 326 16.67 -16.42 -5.22
C LEU A 326 16.53 -17.91 -4.90
N VAL A 327 15.39 -18.52 -5.26
CA VAL A 327 15.19 -19.97 -5.07
C VAL A 327 16.10 -20.79 -5.98
N GLN A 328 16.34 -20.36 -7.23
CA GLN A 328 17.31 -21.01 -8.12
C GLN A 328 18.73 -20.96 -7.56
N ALA A 329 19.13 -19.81 -6.99
CA ALA A 329 20.47 -19.66 -6.40
C ALA A 329 20.67 -20.59 -5.19
N LEU A 330 19.63 -20.84 -4.40
CA LEU A 330 19.65 -21.80 -3.28
C LEU A 330 19.57 -23.26 -3.74
N GLY A 331 18.94 -23.52 -4.89
CA GLY A 331 18.49 -24.84 -5.29
C GLY A 331 17.14 -25.20 -4.65
N THR A 332 16.24 -25.70 -5.46
CA THR A 332 14.84 -25.99 -5.06
C THR A 332 14.73 -26.97 -3.89
N ASP A 333 15.66 -27.92 -3.77
CA ASP A 333 15.68 -28.94 -2.72
C ASP A 333 16.18 -28.39 -1.36
N ASN A 334 16.80 -27.21 -1.36
CA ASN A 334 17.37 -26.58 -0.17
C ASN A 334 16.45 -25.52 0.44
N VAL A 335 15.24 -25.34 -0.10
CA VAL A 335 14.28 -24.37 0.38
C VAL A 335 13.02 -25.04 0.94
N LYS A 336 12.50 -24.45 1.99
CA LYS A 336 11.17 -24.75 2.52
C LYS A 336 10.31 -23.51 2.42
N MET A 337 9.25 -23.58 1.61
CA MET A 337 8.26 -22.51 1.53
C MET A 337 7.54 -22.37 2.87
N SER A 338 7.50 -21.17 3.40
CA SER A 338 6.83 -20.84 4.66
C SER A 338 6.23 -19.44 4.59
N LYS A 339 5.19 -19.18 5.38
CA LYS A 339 4.77 -17.79 5.61
C LYS A 339 5.89 -17.06 6.34
N SER A 340 6.21 -15.85 5.89
CA SER A 340 7.22 -15.05 6.61
C SER A 340 6.74 -14.80 8.04
N PRO A 341 7.55 -15.13 9.06
CA PRO A 341 7.21 -14.79 10.44
C PRO A 341 7.15 -13.27 10.63
N ILE A 342 7.94 -12.50 9.86
CA ILE A 342 8.03 -11.05 9.99
C ILE A 342 6.73 -10.38 9.58
N THR A 343 6.06 -10.86 8.52
CA THR A 343 4.74 -10.36 8.12
C THR A 343 3.75 -10.37 9.29
N HIS A 344 3.69 -11.47 10.04
CA HIS A 344 2.79 -11.59 11.19
C HIS A 344 3.29 -10.77 12.40
N LEU A 345 4.60 -10.79 12.66
CA LEU A 345 5.19 -10.08 13.79
C LEU A 345 5.00 -8.56 13.69
N LYS A 346 5.15 -7.97 12.49
CA LYS A 346 4.95 -6.54 12.28
C LYS A 346 3.47 -6.13 12.18
N ALA A 347 2.59 -7.06 11.78
CA ALA A 347 1.15 -6.81 11.75
C ALA A 347 0.57 -6.57 13.14
N ILE A 348 1.10 -7.23 14.17
CA ILE A 348 0.70 -7.03 15.57
C ILE A 348 1.59 -5.93 16.18
N LYS A 349 1.06 -4.72 16.22
CA LYS A 349 1.74 -3.53 16.73
C LYS A 349 1.92 -3.63 18.24
N ASN A 350 3.10 -3.24 18.71
CA ASN A 350 3.38 -3.08 20.14
C ASN A 350 2.73 -1.80 20.70
N ALA A 351 2.84 -1.56 22.00
CA ALA A 351 2.20 -0.44 22.68
C ALA A 351 2.65 0.94 22.14
N ALA A 352 3.94 1.09 21.78
CA ALA A 352 4.47 2.34 21.22
C ALA A 352 3.92 2.59 19.80
N GLU A 353 3.90 1.58 18.95
CA GLU A 353 3.35 1.65 17.61
C GLU A 353 1.83 1.94 17.63
N LEU A 354 1.05 1.29 18.52
CA LEU A 354 -0.39 1.53 18.66
C LEU A 354 -0.68 2.96 19.12
N GLU A 355 0.10 3.49 20.08
CA GLU A 355 -0.07 4.86 20.52
C GLU A 355 0.35 5.85 19.43
N GLY A 356 1.42 5.55 18.69
CA GLY A 356 1.82 6.33 17.53
C GLY A 356 0.72 6.41 16.48
N MET A 357 0.07 5.28 16.15
CA MET A 357 -1.07 5.23 15.24
C MET A 357 -2.24 6.12 15.74
N ARG A 358 -2.55 6.13 17.05
CA ARG A 358 -3.57 7.02 17.60
C ARG A 358 -3.19 8.49 17.43
N GLN A 359 -1.96 8.85 17.76
CA GLN A 359 -1.49 10.23 17.75
C GLN A 359 -1.34 10.80 16.33
N CYS A 360 -0.83 10.03 15.37
CA CYS A 360 -0.70 10.49 14.00
C CYS A 360 -2.08 10.76 13.36
N HIS A 361 -3.10 9.94 13.62
CA HIS A 361 -4.45 10.16 13.11
C HIS A 361 -5.15 11.38 13.73
N ILE A 362 -4.81 11.76 14.97
CA ILE A 362 -5.31 13.00 15.56
C ILE A 362 -4.69 14.23 14.88
N ARG A 363 -3.38 14.19 14.59
CA ARG A 363 -2.70 15.27 13.84
C ARG A 363 -3.21 15.36 12.42
N ASP A 364 -3.37 14.22 11.76
CA ASP A 364 -3.93 14.14 10.40
C ASP A 364 -5.36 14.68 10.36
N GLY A 365 -6.18 14.38 11.38
CA GLY A 365 -7.52 14.94 11.53
C GLY A 365 -7.53 16.47 11.65
N ALA A 366 -6.53 17.07 12.30
CA ALA A 366 -6.39 18.53 12.34
C ALA A 366 -6.02 19.11 10.96
N ALA A 367 -5.14 18.44 10.20
CA ALA A 367 -4.83 18.85 8.83
C ALA A 367 -6.08 18.81 7.93
N LEU A 368 -6.86 17.74 8.02
CA LEU A 368 -8.10 17.58 7.25
C LEU A 368 -9.20 18.56 7.68
N ALA A 369 -9.31 18.89 8.97
CA ALA A 369 -10.24 19.91 9.42
C ALA A 369 -9.88 21.30 8.86
N ASN A 370 -8.60 21.66 8.85
CA ASN A 370 -8.13 22.89 8.23
C ASN A 370 -8.35 22.88 6.71
N TYR A 371 -8.12 21.73 6.07
CA TYR A 371 -8.33 21.55 4.64
C TYR A 371 -9.80 21.73 4.23
N PHE A 372 -10.73 20.99 4.85
CA PHE A 372 -12.13 21.08 4.48
C PHE A 372 -12.75 22.43 4.87
N GLY A 373 -12.32 23.02 5.99
CA GLY A 373 -12.72 24.38 6.35
C GLY A 373 -12.25 25.43 5.34
N TRP A 374 -11.01 25.32 4.88
CA TRP A 374 -10.47 26.15 3.81
C TRP A 374 -11.19 25.91 2.48
N LEU A 375 -11.35 24.66 2.06
CA LEU A 375 -11.95 24.31 0.78
C LEU A 375 -13.39 24.78 0.68
N GLU A 376 -14.19 24.56 1.72
CA GLU A 376 -15.57 25.05 1.77
C GLU A 376 -15.64 26.57 1.68
N ASN A 377 -14.76 27.29 2.40
CA ASN A 377 -14.70 28.75 2.33
C ASN A 377 -14.33 29.25 0.93
N GLU A 378 -13.37 28.62 0.25
CA GLU A 378 -12.98 28.97 -1.12
C GLU A 378 -14.13 28.74 -2.12
N LEU A 379 -14.86 27.64 -1.97
CA LEU A 379 -15.94 27.27 -2.89
C LEU A 379 -17.23 28.07 -2.69
N LEU A 380 -17.56 28.44 -1.44
CA LEU A 380 -18.88 29.03 -1.12
C LEU A 380 -18.84 30.54 -0.87
N ASN A 381 -17.71 31.11 -0.39
CA ASN A 381 -17.66 32.49 0.09
C ASN A 381 -16.85 33.48 -0.79
N LYS A 382 -16.18 33.00 -1.80
CA LYS A 382 -15.50 33.89 -2.76
C LYS A 382 -16.32 33.98 -4.04
N ASP A 383 -16.49 35.20 -4.56
CA ASP A 383 -17.31 35.63 -5.72
C ASP A 383 -17.21 34.77 -7.01
N GLY A 384 -17.12 33.45 -6.89
CA GLY A 384 -17.16 32.48 -7.99
C GLY A 384 -15.98 32.54 -8.99
N ASN A 385 -14.93 33.32 -8.69
CA ASN A 385 -13.81 33.56 -9.60
C ASN A 385 -12.60 32.66 -9.36
N LEU A 386 -12.52 31.93 -8.21
CA LEU A 386 -11.43 31.00 -7.97
C LEU A 386 -11.77 29.64 -8.55
N ARG A 387 -11.05 29.23 -9.59
CA ARG A 387 -11.18 27.93 -10.22
C ARG A 387 -10.13 26.99 -9.63
N LEU A 388 -10.51 26.23 -8.62
CA LEU A 388 -9.65 25.19 -8.02
C LEU A 388 -9.85 23.88 -8.78
N SER A 389 -8.76 23.26 -9.19
CA SER A 389 -8.78 21.94 -9.78
C SER A 389 -8.57 20.84 -8.71
N GLU A 390 -8.81 19.59 -9.08
CA GLU A 390 -8.57 18.41 -8.21
C GLU A 390 -7.11 18.35 -7.75
N VAL A 391 -6.15 18.73 -8.59
CA VAL A 391 -4.72 18.80 -8.23
C VAL A 391 -4.45 19.94 -7.26
N ASP A 392 -5.01 21.15 -7.51
CA ASP A 392 -4.78 22.32 -6.64
C ASP A 392 -5.21 22.03 -5.19
N VAL A 393 -6.34 21.34 -5.02
CA VAL A 393 -6.83 21.02 -3.67
C VAL A 393 -6.09 19.84 -3.05
N ALA A 394 -5.59 18.89 -3.84
CA ALA A 394 -4.70 17.84 -3.37
C ALA A 394 -3.37 18.39 -2.88
N ASP A 395 -2.75 19.31 -3.62
CA ASP A 395 -1.52 20.01 -3.25
C ASP A 395 -1.72 20.78 -1.93
N LYS A 396 -2.87 21.45 -1.76
CA LYS A 396 -3.19 22.17 -0.52
C LYS A 396 -3.34 21.24 0.68
N LEU A 397 -3.93 20.07 0.49
CA LEU A 397 -4.03 19.08 1.56
C LEU A 397 -2.65 18.56 1.98
N GLU A 398 -1.77 18.29 1.02
CA GLU A 398 -0.39 17.90 1.30
C GLU A 398 0.37 18.99 2.08
N GLU A 399 0.23 20.25 1.68
CA GLU A 399 0.81 21.40 2.42
C GLU A 399 0.40 21.39 3.89
N LEU A 400 -0.92 21.28 4.17
CA LEU A 400 -1.46 21.28 5.53
C LEU A 400 -1.04 20.04 6.35
N ARG A 401 -0.86 18.88 5.71
CA ARG A 401 -0.30 17.69 6.35
C ARG A 401 1.17 17.88 6.73
N ARG A 402 1.96 18.48 5.83
CA ARG A 402 3.39 18.76 6.06
C ARG A 402 3.64 19.74 7.21
N GLU A 403 2.65 20.55 7.57
CA GLU A 403 2.70 21.41 8.75
C GLU A 403 2.57 20.63 10.07
N GLN A 404 2.01 19.41 10.02
CA GLN A 404 1.81 18.61 11.21
C GLN A 404 3.13 18.05 11.75
N GLU A 405 3.23 17.98 13.08
CA GLU A 405 4.36 17.37 13.78
C GLU A 405 4.58 15.92 13.33
N HIS A 406 5.82 15.54 13.07
CA HIS A 406 6.24 14.21 12.62
C HIS A 406 5.81 13.82 11.21
N CYS A 407 5.07 14.64 10.48
CA CYS A 407 4.73 14.34 9.09
C CYS A 407 5.99 14.46 8.21
N VAL A 408 6.27 13.43 7.42
CA VAL A 408 7.40 13.38 6.50
C VAL A 408 6.98 13.37 5.03
N GLY A 409 5.73 13.01 4.72
CA GLY A 409 5.20 12.98 3.36
C GLY A 409 3.84 12.31 3.27
N LEU A 410 3.42 11.98 2.05
CA LEU A 410 2.20 11.22 1.79
C LEU A 410 2.44 9.72 1.97
N SER A 411 1.39 8.97 2.30
CA SER A 411 1.40 7.50 2.36
C SER A 411 0.98 6.84 1.04
N PHE A 412 0.35 7.61 0.15
CA PHE A 412 0.03 7.28 -1.24
C PHE A 412 -0.36 8.57 -2.00
N SER A 413 -0.46 8.48 -3.33
CA SER A 413 -0.91 9.60 -4.16
C SER A 413 -2.35 9.97 -3.82
N THR A 414 -2.59 11.22 -3.44
CA THR A 414 -3.94 11.68 -3.06
C THR A 414 -4.94 11.48 -4.20
N ILE A 415 -6.04 10.79 -3.90
CA ILE A 415 -7.21 10.67 -4.75
C ILE A 415 -8.12 11.85 -4.44
N SER A 416 -8.10 12.87 -5.30
CA SER A 416 -8.94 14.06 -5.21
C SER A 416 -9.80 14.07 -6.45
N SER A 417 -11.12 13.81 -6.30
CA SER A 417 -11.97 13.49 -7.44
C SER A 417 -13.37 14.10 -7.31
N VAL A 418 -13.82 14.82 -8.33
CA VAL A 418 -15.13 15.45 -8.39
C VAL A 418 -16.03 14.78 -9.44
N GLY A 419 -17.28 14.54 -9.10
CA GLY A 419 -18.27 13.96 -10.00
C GLY A 419 -17.84 12.62 -10.58
N ALA A 420 -17.82 12.51 -11.92
CA ALA A 420 -17.50 11.26 -12.63
C ALA A 420 -16.11 10.68 -12.32
N ASN A 421 -15.11 11.52 -12.01
CA ASN A 421 -13.79 11.07 -11.64
C ASN A 421 -13.80 10.27 -10.31
N GLY A 422 -14.75 10.55 -9.42
CA GLY A 422 -14.97 9.79 -8.20
C GLY A 422 -15.36 8.33 -8.43
N ALA A 423 -15.88 7.98 -9.60
CA ALA A 423 -16.21 6.61 -9.98
C ALA A 423 -14.98 5.78 -10.37
N ILE A 424 -13.83 6.42 -10.60
CA ILE A 424 -12.55 5.74 -10.86
C ILE A 424 -11.90 5.49 -9.50
N ILE A 425 -11.92 4.24 -9.04
CA ILE A 425 -11.61 3.84 -7.65
C ILE A 425 -10.24 4.35 -7.18
N HIS A 426 -9.21 4.24 -8.03
CA HIS A 426 -7.84 4.71 -7.78
C HIS A 426 -7.50 5.89 -8.70
N TYR A 427 -8.41 6.88 -8.79
CA TYR A 427 -8.18 8.08 -9.57
C TYR A 427 -6.96 8.84 -9.05
N SER A 428 -6.05 9.20 -9.93
CA SER A 428 -4.94 10.10 -9.62
C SER A 428 -5.06 11.33 -10.51
N PRO A 429 -5.42 12.49 -9.95
CA PRO A 429 -5.57 13.70 -10.75
C PRO A 429 -4.21 14.11 -11.34
N GLN A 430 -4.22 14.48 -12.62
CA GLN A 430 -3.03 14.93 -13.33
C GLN A 430 -3.26 16.35 -13.81
N ARG A 431 -2.31 17.24 -13.52
CA ARG A 431 -2.41 18.65 -13.93
C ARG A 431 -2.57 18.77 -15.46
N GLY A 432 -3.61 19.47 -15.87
CA GLY A 432 -3.97 19.66 -17.27
C GLY A 432 -5.05 18.70 -17.80
N SER A 433 -5.32 17.58 -17.13
CA SER A 433 -6.46 16.68 -17.40
C SER A 433 -7.42 16.56 -16.22
N ASP A 434 -7.07 17.16 -15.09
CA ASP A 434 -7.85 17.21 -13.86
C ASP A 434 -9.11 18.12 -14.02
N ALA A 435 -10.17 17.78 -13.31
CA ALA A 435 -11.41 18.55 -13.34
C ALA A 435 -11.36 19.73 -12.37
N LEU A 436 -12.15 20.76 -12.67
CA LEU A 436 -12.41 21.84 -11.75
C LEU A 436 -13.46 21.39 -10.72
N LEU A 437 -13.28 21.81 -9.47
CA LEU A 437 -14.24 21.54 -8.39
C LEU A 437 -15.60 22.17 -8.73
N ASP A 438 -16.65 21.37 -8.59
CA ASP A 438 -18.04 21.76 -8.87
C ASP A 438 -18.90 21.47 -7.64
N ILE A 439 -19.44 22.54 -7.03
CA ILE A 439 -20.25 22.43 -5.81
C ILE A 439 -21.56 21.65 -6.03
N THR A 440 -22.00 21.45 -7.26
CA THR A 440 -23.20 20.68 -7.60
C THR A 440 -22.95 19.18 -7.70
N LYS A 441 -21.70 18.73 -7.47
CA LYS A 441 -21.29 17.35 -7.59
C LYS A 441 -20.64 16.85 -6.31
N MET A 442 -20.65 15.54 -6.12
CA MET A 442 -19.91 14.91 -5.04
C MET A 442 -18.41 15.05 -5.24
N TYR A 443 -17.70 15.26 -4.15
CA TYR A 443 -16.25 15.29 -4.06
C TYR A 443 -15.77 14.17 -3.15
N LEU A 444 -14.99 13.25 -3.70
CA LEU A 444 -14.34 12.15 -2.97
C LEU A 444 -12.87 12.51 -2.79
N CYS A 445 -12.42 12.52 -1.53
CA CYS A 445 -11.02 12.72 -1.16
C CYS A 445 -10.53 11.52 -0.35
N ASP A 446 -9.61 10.77 -0.94
CA ASP A 446 -8.90 9.67 -0.31
C ASP A 446 -7.42 10.03 -0.22
N SER A 447 -6.86 9.99 0.99
CA SER A 447 -5.55 10.57 1.25
C SER A 447 -4.95 10.08 2.56
N GLY A 448 -3.64 10.09 2.63
CA GLY A 448 -2.94 9.68 3.83
C GLY A 448 -1.55 10.29 3.96
N GLY A 449 -0.97 10.19 5.14
CA GLY A 449 0.36 10.71 5.44
C GLY A 449 1.26 9.70 6.14
N GLN A 450 2.55 9.81 5.86
CA GLN A 450 3.61 9.15 6.61
C GLN A 450 4.06 10.05 7.76
N TYR A 451 3.97 9.52 8.96
CA TYR A 451 4.42 10.15 10.19
C TYR A 451 5.51 9.28 10.84
N LEU A 452 6.47 9.88 11.55
CA LEU A 452 7.52 9.11 12.22
C LEU A 452 6.98 8.06 13.21
N ASP A 453 5.77 8.24 13.71
CA ASP A 453 5.08 7.38 14.67
C ASP A 453 3.89 6.61 14.10
N GLY A 454 3.62 6.69 12.79
CA GLY A 454 2.53 5.93 12.17
C GLY A 454 2.29 6.30 10.70
N THR A 455 1.28 5.66 10.12
CA THR A 455 0.82 5.89 8.75
C THR A 455 -0.68 6.10 8.78
N THR A 456 -1.20 7.10 8.05
CA THR A 456 -2.64 7.38 7.98
C THR A 456 -3.20 7.04 6.62
N ASP A 457 -4.48 6.68 6.63
CA ASP A 457 -5.32 6.38 5.48
C ASP A 457 -6.74 6.77 5.79
N VAL A 458 -7.35 7.62 4.95
CA VAL A 458 -8.71 8.11 5.19
C VAL A 458 -9.38 8.56 3.90
N THR A 459 -10.59 8.08 3.68
CA THR A 459 -11.47 8.61 2.63
C THR A 459 -12.67 9.32 3.24
N ARG A 460 -12.98 10.49 2.68
CA ARG A 460 -14.24 11.20 2.92
C ARG A 460 -14.87 11.63 1.60
N THR A 461 -16.18 11.47 1.53
CA THR A 461 -17.00 11.98 0.42
C THR A 461 -17.85 13.13 0.94
N TYR A 462 -17.81 14.27 0.24
CA TYR A 462 -18.52 15.50 0.58
C TYR A 462 -19.36 16.02 -0.59
N HIS A 463 -20.40 16.78 -0.27
CA HIS A 463 -21.16 17.59 -1.23
C HIS A 463 -21.25 19.03 -0.72
N PHE A 464 -20.72 19.98 -1.45
CA PHE A 464 -20.68 21.38 -1.00
C PHE A 464 -21.99 22.13 -1.26
N GLY A 465 -22.75 21.76 -2.32
CA GLY A 465 -24.09 22.26 -2.61
C GLY A 465 -25.19 21.33 -2.06
N GLU A 466 -26.25 21.11 -2.83
CA GLU A 466 -27.40 20.27 -2.45
C GLU A 466 -27.33 18.91 -3.17
N PRO A 467 -27.13 17.80 -2.41
CA PRO A 467 -27.11 16.47 -2.99
C PRO A 467 -28.50 16.02 -3.44
N THR A 468 -28.54 15.20 -4.47
CA THR A 468 -29.76 14.53 -4.93
C THR A 468 -30.24 13.47 -3.93
N ALA A 469 -31.50 13.06 -4.04
CA ALA A 469 -32.05 11.97 -3.21
C ALA A 469 -31.28 10.65 -3.44
N TRP A 470 -30.82 10.39 -4.67
CA TRP A 470 -30.06 9.20 -5.02
C TRP A 470 -28.64 9.20 -4.41
N GLU A 471 -27.95 10.31 -4.48
CA GLU A 471 -26.64 10.47 -3.80
C GLU A 471 -26.75 10.26 -2.30
N ARG A 472 -27.81 10.81 -1.67
CA ARG A 472 -28.08 10.61 -0.22
C ARG A 472 -28.37 9.13 0.10
N GLU A 473 -29.17 8.45 -0.73
CA GLU A 473 -29.46 7.03 -0.52
C GLU A 473 -28.20 6.18 -0.62
N CYS A 474 -27.43 6.33 -1.71
CA CYS A 474 -26.18 5.61 -1.91
C CYS A 474 -25.18 5.87 -0.77
N PHE A 475 -24.97 7.13 -0.40
CA PHE A 475 -24.08 7.50 0.70
C PHE A 475 -24.52 6.87 2.03
N THR A 476 -25.82 6.93 2.32
CA THR A 476 -26.37 6.35 3.57
C THR A 476 -26.14 4.84 3.60
N ARG A 477 -26.31 4.12 2.49
CA ARG A 477 -26.08 2.68 2.44
C ARG A 477 -24.62 2.31 2.61
N VAL A 478 -23.70 3.06 2.02
CA VAL A 478 -22.26 2.89 2.29
C VAL A 478 -21.94 3.14 3.76
N LEU A 479 -22.48 4.21 4.35
CA LEU A 479 -22.29 4.53 5.77
C LEU A 479 -22.86 3.44 6.69
N LYS A 480 -24.03 2.89 6.38
CA LYS A 480 -24.62 1.77 7.15
C LYS A 480 -23.70 0.54 7.13
N GLY A 481 -23.10 0.22 5.98
CA GLY A 481 -22.11 -0.86 5.87
C GLY A 481 -20.85 -0.57 6.69
N HIS A 482 -20.34 0.65 6.61
CA HIS A 482 -19.21 1.10 7.42
C HIS A 482 -19.49 0.95 8.94
N ILE A 483 -20.66 1.42 9.40
CA ILE A 483 -21.08 1.30 10.82
C ILE A 483 -21.28 -0.15 11.22
N ALA A 484 -21.87 -0.98 10.37
CA ALA A 484 -22.11 -2.38 10.68
C ALA A 484 -20.80 -3.16 10.91
N LEU A 485 -19.78 -2.90 10.09
CA LEU A 485 -18.46 -3.47 10.27
C LEU A 485 -17.74 -2.91 11.51
N ASP A 486 -17.78 -1.59 11.71
CA ASP A 486 -17.11 -0.94 12.85
C ASP A 486 -17.64 -1.43 14.20
N ARG A 487 -18.95 -1.70 14.29
CA ARG A 487 -19.61 -2.19 15.50
C ARG A 487 -19.48 -3.69 15.73
N ALA A 488 -18.83 -4.42 14.83
CA ALA A 488 -18.71 -5.86 14.96
C ALA A 488 -17.90 -6.26 16.21
N VAL A 489 -18.44 -7.23 16.95
CA VAL A 489 -17.73 -7.97 18.01
C VAL A 489 -17.64 -9.41 17.55
N PHE A 490 -16.44 -9.97 17.53
CA PHE A 490 -16.20 -11.26 16.92
C PHE A 490 -15.14 -12.06 17.69
N PRO A 491 -15.15 -13.41 17.63
CA PRO A 491 -14.14 -14.26 18.26
C PRO A 491 -12.72 -13.94 17.76
N ASN A 492 -11.75 -14.01 18.65
CA ASN A 492 -10.34 -13.91 18.28
C ASN A 492 -9.99 -14.96 17.21
N GLY A 493 -9.26 -14.58 16.17
CA GLY A 493 -8.94 -15.45 15.05
C GLY A 493 -9.98 -15.45 13.90
N THR A 494 -11.06 -14.68 14.01
CA THR A 494 -12.02 -14.53 12.90
C THR A 494 -11.34 -13.92 11.68
N SER A 495 -11.54 -14.49 10.49
CA SER A 495 -11.02 -13.93 9.25
C SER A 495 -11.87 -12.77 8.75
N GLY A 496 -11.23 -11.82 8.07
CA GLY A 496 -11.96 -10.69 7.46
C GLY A 496 -12.92 -11.09 6.34
N PHE A 497 -12.76 -12.28 5.75
CA PHE A 497 -13.73 -12.84 4.82
C PHE A 497 -15.11 -13.03 5.48
N ALA A 498 -15.16 -13.45 6.74
CA ALA A 498 -16.41 -13.62 7.48
C ALA A 498 -17.07 -12.27 7.85
N LEU A 499 -16.31 -11.18 7.92
CA LEU A 499 -16.80 -9.86 8.31
C LEU A 499 -17.18 -8.97 7.11
N ASP A 500 -16.61 -9.22 5.93
CA ASP A 500 -16.84 -8.41 4.72
C ASP A 500 -18.33 -8.23 4.35
N PRO A 501 -19.19 -9.28 4.44
CA PRO A 501 -20.61 -9.14 4.16
C PRO A 501 -21.31 -8.06 4.98
N LEU A 502 -20.86 -7.77 6.21
CA LEU A 502 -21.45 -6.72 7.06
C LEU A 502 -21.41 -5.36 6.38
N ALA A 503 -20.32 -5.08 5.68
CA ALA A 503 -20.15 -3.80 4.97
C ALA A 503 -20.96 -3.75 3.66
N ARG A 504 -21.21 -4.91 3.00
CA ARG A 504 -21.88 -4.96 1.69
C ARG A 504 -23.39 -5.10 1.78
N MET A 505 -23.91 -5.69 2.85
CA MET A 505 -25.34 -6.00 2.98
C MET A 505 -26.27 -4.83 2.66
N PRO A 506 -26.03 -3.59 3.14
CA PRO A 506 -26.94 -2.47 2.83
C PRO A 506 -26.96 -2.08 1.33
N LEU A 507 -25.89 -2.36 0.59
CA LEU A 507 -25.85 -2.17 -0.86
C LEU A 507 -26.52 -3.33 -1.60
N TRP A 508 -26.31 -4.58 -1.18
CA TRP A 508 -26.92 -5.77 -1.77
C TRP A 508 -28.44 -5.73 -1.74
N GLU A 509 -29.05 -5.10 -0.75
CA GLU A 509 -30.50 -4.88 -0.68
C GLU A 509 -31.07 -4.17 -1.93
N LEU A 510 -30.25 -3.37 -2.62
CA LEU A 510 -30.61 -2.72 -3.90
C LEU A 510 -29.98 -3.41 -5.12
N GLY A 511 -29.24 -4.49 -4.93
CA GLY A 511 -28.48 -5.12 -6.02
C GLY A 511 -27.21 -4.33 -6.40
N LEU A 512 -26.73 -3.44 -5.51
CA LEU A 512 -25.49 -2.68 -5.66
C LEU A 512 -24.34 -3.38 -4.98
N ASP A 513 -23.09 -3.08 -5.41
CA ASP A 513 -21.87 -3.60 -4.81
C ASP A 513 -20.66 -2.72 -5.21
N TYR A 514 -19.47 -3.03 -4.67
CA TYR A 514 -18.19 -2.43 -5.06
C TYR A 514 -17.13 -3.50 -5.34
N ARG A 515 -16.12 -3.15 -6.17
CA ARG A 515 -15.16 -4.11 -6.77
C ARG A 515 -13.78 -4.11 -6.12
N HIS A 516 -13.66 -3.59 -4.92
CA HIS A 516 -12.42 -3.62 -4.12
C HIS A 516 -12.61 -4.35 -2.78
N GLY A 517 -11.54 -4.55 -2.04
CA GLY A 517 -11.60 -5.05 -0.67
C GLY A 517 -12.27 -4.03 0.26
N THR A 518 -12.87 -4.48 1.33
CA THR A 518 -13.49 -3.60 2.34
C THR A 518 -12.46 -3.04 3.32
N GLY A 519 -11.25 -3.62 3.36
CA GLY A 519 -10.19 -3.11 4.21
C GLY A 519 -8.92 -3.94 4.15
N HIS A 520 -7.82 -3.31 4.53
CA HIS A 520 -6.46 -3.85 4.58
C HIS A 520 -5.75 -3.40 5.85
N GLY A 521 -4.67 -4.09 6.22
CA GLY A 521 -3.79 -3.62 7.29
C GLY A 521 -3.04 -2.36 6.89
N VAL A 522 -2.57 -1.61 7.89
CA VAL A 522 -1.77 -0.38 7.73
C VAL A 522 -0.48 -0.52 8.52
N GLY A 523 0.66 -0.21 7.92
CA GLY A 523 1.95 -0.22 8.59
C GLY A 523 2.11 0.91 9.61
N SER A 524 3.07 0.77 10.54
CA SER A 524 3.46 1.84 11.45
C SER A 524 4.71 2.52 10.90
N PHE A 525 4.56 3.67 10.28
CA PHE A 525 5.58 4.33 9.47
C PHE A 525 6.21 3.34 8.46
N LEU A 526 5.32 2.65 7.73
CA LEU A 526 5.62 1.68 6.68
C LEU A 526 4.55 1.76 5.58
N ASN A 527 4.42 0.72 4.78
CA ASN A 527 3.47 0.66 3.68
C ASN A 527 2.04 0.90 4.16
N VAL A 528 1.29 1.72 3.45
CA VAL A 528 -0.14 1.95 3.73
C VAL A 528 -0.93 0.65 3.58
N HIS A 529 -0.62 -0.17 2.58
CA HIS A 529 -1.17 -1.51 2.43
C HIS A 529 -0.25 -2.54 3.11
N GLU A 530 -0.72 -3.14 4.17
CA GLU A 530 0.03 -4.14 4.93
C GLU A 530 -0.81 -5.41 5.15
N GLY A 531 -0.24 -6.58 4.80
CA GLY A 531 -0.82 -7.87 5.20
C GLY A 531 -0.32 -8.36 6.56
N PRO A 532 -0.74 -9.56 7.00
CA PRO A 532 -1.53 -10.56 6.26
C PRO A 532 -3.04 -10.46 6.43
N GLN A 533 -3.54 -9.54 7.28
CA GLN A 533 -4.96 -9.35 7.54
C GLN A 533 -5.60 -8.40 6.51
N GLY A 534 -6.89 -8.57 6.31
CA GLY A 534 -7.71 -7.69 5.50
C GLY A 534 -9.19 -8.07 5.62
N VAL A 535 -10.09 -7.27 5.06
CA VAL A 535 -11.53 -7.57 4.94
C VAL A 535 -11.88 -7.61 3.47
N SER A 536 -12.27 -8.78 2.95
CA SER A 536 -12.58 -8.96 1.52
C SER A 536 -13.29 -10.28 1.25
N MET A 537 -14.07 -10.32 0.18
CA MET A 537 -14.68 -11.55 -0.36
C MET A 537 -13.67 -12.50 -1.02
N ARG A 538 -12.41 -12.10 -1.21
CA ARG A 538 -11.37 -12.94 -1.84
C ARG A 538 -10.60 -13.73 -0.78
N LYS A 539 -10.95 -15.00 -0.58
CA LYS A 539 -10.28 -15.91 0.37
C LYS A 539 -8.77 -16.02 0.20
N THR A 540 -8.30 -15.99 -1.05
CA THR A 540 -6.88 -16.18 -1.38
C THR A 540 -5.96 -15.05 -0.92
N ILE A 541 -6.53 -13.88 -0.63
CA ILE A 541 -5.77 -12.69 -0.21
C ILE A 541 -5.72 -12.60 1.32
N ILE A 542 -6.71 -13.20 2.04
CA ILE A 542 -6.89 -13.04 3.49
C ILE A 542 -6.84 -14.41 4.14
N ASP A 543 -5.66 -14.79 4.57
CA ASP A 543 -5.42 -16.10 5.19
C ASP A 543 -5.13 -16.00 6.71
N ALA A 544 -5.14 -14.80 7.26
CA ALA A 544 -4.91 -14.57 8.68
C ALA A 544 -6.18 -14.12 9.38
N GLY A 545 -6.49 -14.78 10.50
CA GLY A 545 -7.49 -14.28 11.43
C GLY A 545 -6.99 -13.05 12.19
N PHE A 546 -7.92 -12.20 12.60
CA PHE A 546 -7.60 -11.02 13.40
C PHE A 546 -7.04 -11.37 14.77
N ASN A 547 -6.05 -10.60 15.19
CA ASN A 547 -5.47 -10.60 16.53
C ASN A 547 -5.47 -9.18 17.10
N ALA A 548 -5.56 -9.06 18.42
CA ALA A 548 -5.41 -7.75 19.07
C ALA A 548 -4.04 -7.13 18.76
N GLY A 549 -4.02 -5.85 18.48
CA GLY A 549 -2.81 -5.12 18.06
C GLY A 549 -2.66 -4.97 16.54
N MET A 550 -3.48 -5.64 15.73
CA MET A 550 -3.53 -5.41 14.30
C MET A 550 -4.21 -4.08 13.96
N THR A 551 -3.86 -3.53 12.81
CA THR A 551 -4.53 -2.38 12.18
C THR A 551 -5.38 -2.86 11.02
N ILE A 552 -6.45 -2.14 10.69
CA ILE A 552 -7.32 -2.45 9.56
C ILE A 552 -8.02 -1.18 9.06
N THR A 553 -8.15 -0.98 7.75
CA THR A 553 -9.09 -0.01 7.20
C THR A 553 -10.50 -0.59 7.14
N ASN A 554 -11.50 0.29 7.21
CA ASN A 554 -12.91 -0.01 7.01
C ASN A 554 -13.42 0.98 5.98
N GLU A 555 -13.45 0.58 4.70
CA GLU A 555 -13.55 1.45 3.52
C GLU A 555 -14.61 1.01 2.49
N PRO A 556 -15.85 0.67 2.87
CA PRO A 556 -16.87 0.38 1.87
C PRO A 556 -17.10 1.57 0.93
N GLY A 557 -17.53 1.28 -0.29
CA GLY A 557 -17.78 2.30 -1.29
C GLY A 557 -18.93 1.94 -2.24
N TYR A 558 -19.28 2.89 -3.11
CA TYR A 558 -20.16 2.68 -4.26
C TYR A 558 -19.73 3.63 -5.40
N TYR A 559 -19.70 3.12 -6.61
CA TYR A 559 -19.16 3.84 -7.76
C TYR A 559 -20.11 3.70 -8.94
N GLU A 560 -20.62 4.84 -9.42
CA GLU A 560 -21.52 4.92 -10.56
C GLU A 560 -20.78 5.52 -11.74
N ASP A 561 -20.36 4.65 -12.67
CA ASP A 561 -19.54 5.01 -13.83
C ASP A 561 -20.12 6.23 -14.57
N GLY A 562 -19.28 7.27 -14.76
CA GLY A 562 -19.66 8.50 -15.44
C GLY A 562 -20.50 9.49 -14.60
N ASN A 563 -20.76 9.20 -13.34
CA ASN A 563 -21.59 10.02 -12.46
C ASN A 563 -20.88 10.44 -11.17
N PHE A 564 -20.69 9.54 -10.21
CA PHE A 564 -20.03 9.83 -8.93
C PHE A 564 -19.42 8.59 -8.27
N GLY A 565 -18.56 8.81 -7.28
CA GLY A 565 -18.08 7.78 -6.37
C GLY A 565 -18.28 8.16 -4.91
N ILE A 566 -18.48 7.15 -4.07
CA ILE A 566 -18.58 7.25 -2.61
C ILE A 566 -17.60 6.25 -2.02
N ARG A 567 -16.76 6.70 -1.07
CA ARG A 567 -16.01 5.87 -0.14
C ARG A 567 -16.03 6.55 1.22
N ILE A 568 -16.26 5.77 2.27
CA ILE A 568 -16.19 6.23 3.67
C ILE A 568 -15.21 5.30 4.36
N GLU A 569 -14.11 5.85 4.81
CA GLU A 569 -13.00 5.08 5.34
C GLU A 569 -12.48 5.58 6.67
N ASN A 570 -12.28 4.67 7.59
CA ASN A 570 -11.51 4.85 8.81
C ASN A 570 -10.43 3.77 8.92
N THR A 571 -9.26 4.16 9.38
CA THR A 571 -8.30 3.21 9.97
C THR A 571 -8.74 2.88 11.39
N CYS A 572 -8.69 1.58 11.74
CA CYS A 572 -9.08 1.05 13.03
C CYS A 572 -7.97 0.18 13.63
N LEU A 573 -7.89 0.14 14.96
CA LEU A 573 -7.09 -0.84 15.69
C LEU A 573 -7.99 -2.02 16.07
N VAL A 574 -7.45 -3.22 15.99
CA VAL A 574 -8.12 -4.43 16.51
C VAL A 574 -7.78 -4.54 18.00
N VAL A 575 -8.79 -4.43 18.84
CA VAL A 575 -8.63 -4.45 20.30
C VAL A 575 -9.49 -5.53 20.95
N LYS A 576 -9.15 -5.94 22.17
CA LYS A 576 -9.96 -6.88 22.94
C LYS A 576 -11.33 -6.27 23.25
N ALA A 577 -12.37 -7.08 23.12
CA ALA A 577 -13.73 -6.72 23.50
C ALA A 577 -14.10 -7.41 24.82
N ASP A 578 -14.65 -6.63 25.75
CA ASP A 578 -15.28 -7.18 26.96
C ASP A 578 -16.67 -7.66 26.61
N THR A 579 -16.93 -8.95 26.84
CA THR A 579 -18.23 -9.59 26.60
C THR A 579 -18.75 -10.21 27.87
N LYS A 580 -20.08 -10.26 28.01
CA LYS A 580 -20.71 -10.86 29.20
C LYS A 580 -20.41 -12.36 29.35
N PHE A 581 -20.24 -13.06 28.23
CA PHE A 581 -19.94 -14.48 28.16
C PHE A 581 -18.74 -14.71 27.24
N ASP A 582 -17.95 -15.72 27.53
CA ASP A 582 -16.88 -16.21 26.64
C ASP A 582 -17.19 -17.64 26.19
N TYR A 583 -17.62 -17.77 24.94
CA TYR A 583 -17.88 -19.06 24.28
C TYR A 583 -16.66 -19.60 23.52
N THR A 584 -15.55 -18.84 23.50
CA THR A 584 -14.35 -19.14 22.71
C THR A 584 -13.36 -20.07 23.40
N GLY A 585 -13.68 -20.53 24.62
CA GLY A 585 -12.78 -21.39 25.41
C GLY A 585 -11.55 -20.64 25.95
N GLY A 586 -11.63 -19.33 26.14
CA GLY A 586 -10.57 -18.49 26.69
C GLY A 586 -9.76 -17.69 25.66
N SER A 587 -10.02 -17.84 24.34
CA SER A 587 -9.37 -17.01 23.32
C SER A 587 -9.92 -15.58 23.26
N GLY A 588 -11.15 -15.35 23.78
CA GLY A 588 -11.78 -14.06 23.91
C GLY A 588 -12.35 -13.48 22.61
N TYR A 589 -12.85 -12.26 22.72
CA TYR A 589 -13.48 -11.52 21.61
C TYR A 589 -12.68 -10.27 21.27
N LEU A 590 -12.82 -9.82 20.02
CA LEU A 590 -12.22 -8.63 19.47
C LEU A 590 -13.30 -7.66 18.97
N LYS A 591 -12.91 -6.40 18.83
CA LYS A 591 -13.68 -5.32 18.21
C LYS A 591 -12.74 -4.33 17.53
N PHE A 592 -13.29 -3.43 16.75
CA PHE A 592 -12.56 -2.32 16.15
C PHE A 592 -12.60 -1.07 17.01
N GLU A 593 -11.47 -0.34 17.06
CA GLU A 593 -11.31 0.99 17.66
C GLU A 593 -10.94 1.95 16.53
N PRO A 594 -11.87 2.80 16.06
CA PRO A 594 -11.53 3.81 15.04
C PRO A 594 -10.47 4.78 15.54
N VAL A 595 -9.42 4.99 14.78
CA VAL A 595 -8.37 5.98 15.08
C VAL A 595 -8.40 7.18 14.13
N THR A 596 -9.02 7.05 12.96
CA THR A 596 -9.28 8.17 12.06
C THR A 596 -10.20 9.20 12.73
N MET A 597 -9.73 10.46 12.79
CA MET A 597 -10.42 11.54 13.51
C MET A 597 -10.89 12.65 12.54
N VAL A 598 -11.78 12.28 11.61
CA VAL A 598 -12.37 13.19 10.59
C VAL A 598 -13.87 12.99 10.57
N PRO A 599 -14.70 14.05 10.64
CA PRO A 599 -16.15 13.90 10.63
C PRO A 599 -16.69 13.36 9.31
N ILE A 600 -17.81 12.66 9.38
CA ILE A 600 -18.60 12.16 8.26
C ILE A 600 -19.73 13.16 7.97
N GLN A 601 -19.90 13.55 6.71
CA GLN A 601 -20.83 14.63 6.36
C GLN A 601 -22.30 14.24 6.57
N LYS A 602 -22.97 14.95 7.46
CA LYS A 602 -24.39 14.70 7.82
C LYS A 602 -25.36 15.07 6.69
N LYS A 603 -25.05 16.08 5.87
CA LYS A 603 -25.86 16.53 4.73
C LYS A 603 -26.16 15.41 3.73
N LEU A 604 -25.25 14.45 3.57
CA LEU A 604 -25.40 13.30 2.68
C LEU A 604 -26.20 12.14 3.29
N ILE A 605 -26.66 12.25 4.51
CA ILE A 605 -27.41 11.18 5.19
C ILE A 605 -28.91 11.35 4.93
N SER A 606 -29.56 10.28 4.40
CA SER A 606 -31.01 10.14 4.38
C SER A 606 -31.49 9.70 5.78
N SER A 607 -32.07 10.62 6.53
CA SER A 607 -32.52 10.35 7.90
C SER A 607 -33.59 9.26 7.99
N GLU A 608 -34.33 9.02 6.93
CA GLU A 608 -35.36 7.97 6.84
C GLU A 608 -34.79 6.56 6.81
N LEU A 609 -33.58 6.40 6.24
CA LEU A 609 -32.87 5.12 6.17
C LEU A 609 -31.98 4.87 7.40
N PHE A 610 -31.76 5.88 8.23
CA PHE A 610 -30.77 5.88 9.31
C PHE A 610 -31.45 5.57 10.66
N THR A 611 -31.06 4.45 11.27
CA THR A 611 -31.65 3.99 12.55
C THR A 611 -31.11 4.80 13.74
N ASP A 612 -31.81 4.74 14.89
CA ASP A 612 -31.36 5.39 16.14
C ASP A 612 -30.01 4.84 16.63
N VAL A 613 -29.73 3.56 16.38
CA VAL A 613 -28.46 2.92 16.73
C VAL A 613 -27.32 3.48 15.89
N GLU A 614 -27.52 3.67 14.59
CA GLU A 614 -26.55 4.27 13.68
C GLU A 614 -26.35 5.75 13.97
N ARG A 615 -27.44 6.47 14.27
CA ARG A 615 -27.40 7.88 14.72
C ARG A 615 -26.59 8.04 16.00
N LYS A 616 -26.80 7.15 16.97
CA LYS A 616 -26.02 7.15 18.20
C LYS A 616 -24.54 6.91 17.92
N TRP A 617 -24.21 5.92 17.09
CA TRP A 617 -22.84 5.64 16.71
C TRP A 617 -22.16 6.87 16.08
N LEU A 618 -22.82 7.53 15.12
CA LEU A 618 -22.29 8.71 14.45
C LEU A 618 -22.07 9.89 15.43
N ASN A 619 -23.02 10.13 16.33
CA ASN A 619 -22.90 11.18 17.33
C ASN A 619 -21.74 10.90 18.31
N ASP A 620 -21.60 9.67 18.78
CA ASP A 620 -20.48 9.25 19.65
C ASP A 620 -19.13 9.41 18.93
N TYR A 621 -19.04 8.99 17.67
CA TYR A 621 -17.85 9.17 16.83
C TYR A 621 -17.52 10.65 16.63
N HIS A 622 -18.48 11.48 16.27
CA HIS A 622 -18.29 12.92 16.10
C HIS A 622 -17.89 13.62 17.41
N GLN A 623 -18.43 13.19 18.54
CA GLN A 623 -18.02 13.71 19.85
C GLN A 623 -16.54 13.39 20.15
N GLU A 624 -16.10 12.18 19.84
CA GLU A 624 -14.69 11.78 20.01
C GLU A 624 -13.76 12.56 19.07
N VAL A 625 -14.17 12.74 17.81
CA VAL A 625 -13.44 13.58 16.84
C VAL A 625 -13.30 15.01 17.38
N TRP A 626 -14.39 15.62 17.82
CA TRP A 626 -14.35 16.96 18.41
C TRP A 626 -13.41 17.04 19.61
N ARG A 627 -13.54 16.11 20.54
CA ARG A 627 -12.74 16.07 21.76
C ARG A 627 -11.23 15.98 21.49
N LYS A 628 -10.83 15.19 20.49
CA LYS A 628 -9.42 14.93 20.18
C LYS A 628 -8.80 15.97 19.26
N VAL A 629 -9.55 16.46 18.27
CA VAL A 629 -9.00 17.33 17.20
C VAL A 629 -9.14 18.81 17.53
N SER A 630 -10.26 19.25 18.15
CA SER A 630 -10.49 20.68 18.43
C SER A 630 -9.37 21.36 19.25
N PRO A 631 -8.67 20.67 20.19
CA PRO A 631 -7.55 21.29 20.93
C PRO A 631 -6.31 21.58 20.08
N ARG A 632 -6.23 20.98 18.88
CA ARG A 632 -5.11 21.18 17.94
C ARG A 632 -5.37 22.25 16.89
N LEU A 633 -6.57 22.84 16.89
CA LEU A 633 -6.97 23.88 15.97
C LEU A 633 -6.97 25.24 16.67
N GLU A 634 -6.64 26.31 15.94
CA GLU A 634 -6.78 27.67 16.44
C GLU A 634 -8.28 28.03 16.55
N LYS A 635 -8.70 28.46 17.72
CA LYS A 635 -10.09 28.87 17.96
C LYS A 635 -10.52 29.99 17.02
N GLY A 636 -11.65 29.80 16.35
CA GLY A 636 -12.18 30.75 15.38
C GLY A 636 -11.56 30.67 13.98
N SER A 637 -10.59 29.73 13.75
CA SER A 637 -10.11 29.43 12.40
C SER A 637 -11.19 28.74 11.57
N LEU A 638 -11.05 28.76 10.26
CA LEU A 638 -11.96 28.06 9.33
C LEU A 638 -12.10 26.57 9.67
N GLY A 639 -10.98 25.92 9.96
CA GLY A 639 -10.96 24.50 10.34
C GLY A 639 -11.68 24.24 11.67
N TYR A 640 -11.49 25.13 12.67
CA TYR A 640 -12.18 24.98 13.98
C TYR A 640 -13.70 25.12 13.85
N GLU A 641 -14.17 26.16 13.13
CA GLU A 641 -15.61 26.40 12.96
C GLU A 641 -16.27 25.32 12.08
N TRP A 642 -15.56 24.88 11.03
CA TRP A 642 -15.99 23.76 10.21
C TRP A 642 -16.13 22.48 11.05
N LEU A 643 -15.08 22.11 11.81
CA LEU A 643 -15.08 20.92 12.66
C LEU A 643 -16.22 20.96 13.69
N LYS A 644 -16.43 22.13 14.34
CA LYS A 644 -17.51 22.34 15.31
C LYS A 644 -18.89 22.08 14.71
N ARG A 645 -19.13 22.57 13.49
CA ARG A 645 -20.40 22.37 12.79
C ARG A 645 -20.57 20.92 12.35
N GLU A 646 -19.55 20.30 11.75
CA GLU A 646 -19.65 18.93 11.24
C GLU A 646 -19.78 17.90 12.37
N THR A 647 -19.20 18.16 13.54
CA THR A 647 -19.29 17.26 14.70
C THR A 647 -20.49 17.52 15.60
N SER A 648 -21.33 18.51 15.32
CA SER A 648 -22.58 18.74 16.08
C SER A 648 -23.51 17.52 15.93
N PRO A 649 -24.29 17.15 16.97
CA PRO A 649 -25.21 16.01 16.91
C PRO A 649 -26.22 16.10 15.76
N MET A 650 -26.63 14.92 15.25
CA MET A 650 -27.78 14.77 14.34
C MET A 650 -29.10 14.80 15.14
#